data_bdbb6b9979164875339d425cd5a6a6ed
#
_entry.id   bdbb6b9979164875339d425cd5a6a6ed
#
_cell.length_a   1.000
_cell.length_b   1.000
_cell.length_c   1.000
_cell.angle_alpha   90.00
_cell.angle_beta   90.00
_cell.angle_gamma   90.00
#
_symmetry.space_group_name_H-M   'P 1'
#
loop_
_entity.id
_entity.type
_entity.pdbx_description
1 polymer ?
#
loop_
_entity_poly.entity_id
_entity_poly.type
_entity_poly.pdbx_seq_one_letter_code
_entity_poly.pdbx_strand_id
1 'polypeptide(L)'
;MLGHRRLLLAALLTLAPFGVAVAPSPALAATSVDKLQEFSLDQVQINDDYQKNLFAKDIAYLITTLDSDRLLAGFKAVSLNANPTNLYGGWEGTNIRGHTLGHWLSALAHAYQQALGSDPTLAGQIKTKLDDVISKLKSYQLSSGYLSAYNISEFDAFDNGTGGWVPYYTLHKIFAGLLDTYELEQNPDALAIASKLADWLYARTQAWSSAAKSRVLGQEYGGLNDALYQLYQHTNSANHLTVAHVFDDTSLFMTLAAGTDNLSGKHANMTIPKFIGALNRYRTLGSGEASYLNAASGFLGVVLKDHTYVTGGNSEDEHFHTPNALNQYRDAVNNETCNAYNMSKLTRDLFLVTGDVKYADYYERVHINEILSSMNPDTGMTTYFKAMGTGYFKVFATPTDRFWCCTGTGMENFTKLGDSIYFHSDKDLWITLYVSSTLNWKSRGLSLTQSTGLPLSNTATFTVTAAPTDAVSLNFRKPDWTASCQVAIAVNGQAVTPVASGGFLSVSRVWQANDRIDIAFPIFPQVSRLQDNQNAVAFTYGPLVLSAGLGTDNMTTTPHGVQVLAATKPDGLQDTIKVSSGTINDWLANIQANLVQTPGKLEFNLKGTDSDGKLVFIPHYSRYKDRYGIYWLMSGATGGTATANLSCPAVATGGGGTAGGGAGGSVGGSGGAAGSIGKGGTGGSGSGGTTSSGGVGSGAISGSGGISMTGGTTGSSGGKTGGIDNGSGGVTGSGGVASASGGSSSPGKTGSGGASSSSGGAPGGSASNGASGCACTVSASDADVRGPMLGALLGLGLVVRRRRRRSPANAGGQRSRRAVPAPR
;
A
#
# COMPACT_ATOMS: atom_id res chain seq x y z
N MET A 1 -97.35 25.63 -7.80
CA MET A 1 -97.15 24.43 -6.99
C MET A 1 -95.82 23.74 -7.41
N LEU A 2 -94.92 23.79 -6.59
CA LEU A 2 -93.67 23.22 -6.44
C LEU A 2 -93.27 22.01 -7.33
N GLY A 3 -92.15 22.16 -8.09
CA GLY A 3 -91.55 21.13 -8.88
C GLY A 3 -89.98 21.12 -8.59
N HIS A 4 -89.50 20.08 -7.98
CA HIS A 4 -88.16 19.94 -7.63
C HIS A 4 -87.29 19.52 -8.85
N ARG A 5 -86.24 20.30 -9.19
CA ARG A 5 -85.14 19.92 -10.10
C ARG A 5 -84.07 19.31 -9.29
N ARG A 6 -83.71 18.05 -9.55
CA ARG A 6 -82.52 17.37 -9.06
C ARG A 6 -81.35 17.68 -9.99
N LEU A 7 -80.26 18.27 -9.45
CA LEU A 7 -78.98 18.37 -10.09
C LEU A 7 -78.19 17.07 -9.85
N LEU A 8 -77.77 16.39 -10.90
CA LEU A 8 -76.80 15.35 -10.90
C LEU A 8 -75.39 15.98 -10.96
N LEU A 9 -74.63 15.86 -9.90
CA LEU A 9 -73.19 16.19 -9.88
C LEU A 9 -72.45 14.91 -10.24
N ALA A 10 -71.76 14.88 -11.39
CA ALA A 10 -70.82 13.85 -11.80
C ALA A 10 -69.41 14.12 -11.15
N ALA A 11 -69.03 13.34 -10.19
CA ALA A 11 -67.72 13.39 -9.64
C ALA A 11 -66.78 12.55 -10.52
N LEU A 12 -65.85 13.19 -11.23
CA LEU A 12 -64.68 12.53 -11.84
C LEU A 12 -63.66 12.10 -10.71
N LEU A 13 -63.59 10.81 -10.43
CA LEU A 13 -62.48 10.27 -9.66
C LEU A 13 -61.28 10.13 -10.60
N THR A 14 -60.29 10.98 -10.43
CA THR A 14 -58.92 10.75 -10.95
C THR A 14 -58.20 9.75 -10.07
N LEU A 15 -58.02 8.52 -10.56
CA LEU A 15 -57.11 7.54 -9.98
C LEU A 15 -55.68 8.00 -10.23
N ALA A 16 -55.00 8.51 -9.20
CA ALA A 16 -53.58 8.64 -9.17
C ALA A 16 -52.95 7.25 -8.87
N PRO A 17 -51.89 6.82 -9.57
CA PRO A 17 -51.23 5.60 -9.23
C PRO A 17 -50.48 5.80 -7.89
N PHE A 18 -50.93 5.12 -6.86
CA PHE A 18 -50.13 4.96 -5.65
C PHE A 18 -48.89 4.11 -6.01
N GLY A 19 -47.76 4.75 -6.25
CA GLY A 19 -46.47 4.13 -6.20
C GLY A 19 -46.20 3.73 -4.74
N VAL A 20 -46.27 2.44 -4.46
CA VAL A 20 -45.76 1.87 -3.19
C VAL A 20 -44.24 2.09 -3.21
N ALA A 21 -43.77 3.15 -2.54
CA ALA A 21 -42.40 3.28 -2.19
C ALA A 21 -42.10 2.13 -1.22
N VAL A 22 -41.43 1.08 -1.70
CA VAL A 22 -40.82 0.08 -0.85
C VAL A 22 -39.71 0.81 -0.10
N ALA A 23 -39.97 1.17 1.15
CA ALA A 23 -38.92 1.63 2.05
C ALA A 23 -37.87 0.55 2.10
N PRO A 24 -36.57 0.88 1.97
CA PRO A 24 -35.52 -0.11 2.18
C PRO A 24 -35.70 -0.68 3.58
N SER A 25 -35.74 -2.00 3.69
CA SER A 25 -35.69 -2.72 4.98
C SER A 25 -34.49 -2.16 5.74
N PRO A 26 -34.64 -1.80 7.02
CA PRO A 26 -33.49 -1.44 7.82
C PRO A 26 -32.50 -2.62 7.75
N ALA A 27 -31.31 -2.39 7.20
CA ALA A 27 -30.22 -3.31 7.35
C ALA A 27 -30.15 -3.63 8.85
N LEU A 28 -30.15 -4.92 9.19
CA LEU A 28 -29.81 -5.35 10.55
C LEU A 28 -28.42 -4.73 10.80
N ALA A 29 -28.39 -3.66 11.61
CA ALA A 29 -27.15 -3.14 12.13
C ALA A 29 -26.48 -4.27 12.91
N ALA A 30 -25.61 -5.03 12.25
CA ALA A 30 -24.66 -5.85 12.96
C ALA A 30 -23.97 -4.89 13.94
N THR A 31 -23.95 -5.23 15.22
CA THR A 31 -23.20 -4.45 16.20
C THR A 31 -21.76 -4.46 15.71
N SER A 32 -21.27 -3.31 15.19
CA SER A 32 -19.93 -3.22 14.69
C SER A 32 -18.97 -3.72 15.77
N VAL A 33 -18.12 -4.66 15.43
CA VAL A 33 -17.04 -5.14 16.29
C VAL A 33 -15.85 -4.20 16.28
N ASP A 34 -15.88 -3.19 15.40
CA ASP A 34 -14.83 -2.21 15.28
C ASP A 34 -14.85 -1.26 16.49
N LYS A 35 -13.68 -1.06 17.08
CA LYS A 35 -13.49 -0.12 18.19
C LYS A 35 -13.35 1.31 17.71
N LEU A 36 -12.86 1.48 16.49
CA LEU A 36 -12.62 2.77 15.87
C LEU A 36 -13.34 2.82 14.52
N GLN A 37 -13.58 4.02 14.05
CA GLN A 37 -14.16 4.32 12.75
C GLN A 37 -13.17 5.13 11.92
N GLU A 38 -13.23 4.97 10.63
CA GLU A 38 -12.48 5.77 9.67
C GLU A 38 -13.25 7.03 9.27
N PHE A 39 -12.53 8.03 8.79
CA PHE A 39 -13.15 9.17 8.14
C PHE A 39 -13.34 8.90 6.66
N SER A 40 -14.48 9.34 6.10
CA SER A 40 -14.61 9.41 4.65
C SER A 40 -13.60 10.40 4.07
N LEU A 41 -13.07 10.10 2.87
CA LEU A 41 -11.99 10.87 2.27
C LEU A 41 -12.34 12.34 1.99
N ASP A 42 -13.63 12.68 1.85
CA ASP A 42 -14.10 14.07 1.71
C ASP A 42 -13.93 14.90 2.98
N GLN A 43 -13.67 14.26 4.12
CA GLN A 43 -13.39 14.93 5.40
C GLN A 43 -11.91 15.13 5.68
N VAL A 44 -11.02 14.50 4.87
CA VAL A 44 -9.57 14.57 5.04
C VAL A 44 -8.93 15.13 3.78
N GLN A 45 -8.40 16.35 3.86
CA GLN A 45 -7.68 16.98 2.77
C GLN A 45 -6.17 16.87 2.98
N ILE A 46 -5.47 16.34 2.00
CA ILE A 46 -4.00 16.30 1.98
C ILE A 46 -3.44 17.68 1.64
N ASN A 47 -2.51 18.16 2.46
CA ASN A 47 -1.79 19.43 2.26
C ASN A 47 -0.30 19.22 1.94
N ASP A 48 0.21 18.01 2.06
CA ASP A 48 1.57 17.63 1.69
C ASP A 48 1.77 17.71 0.17
N ASP A 49 2.75 18.51 -0.26
CA ASP A 49 2.95 18.79 -1.70
C ASP A 49 3.44 17.58 -2.48
N TYR A 50 4.23 16.70 -1.86
CA TYR A 50 4.69 15.49 -2.54
C TYR A 50 3.53 14.54 -2.80
N GLN A 51 2.70 14.28 -1.79
CA GLN A 51 1.54 13.40 -1.92
C GLN A 51 0.47 14.00 -2.85
N LYS A 52 0.26 15.33 -2.82
CA LYS A 52 -0.62 16.01 -3.80
C LYS A 52 -0.13 15.83 -5.24
N ASN A 53 1.19 15.89 -5.48
CA ASN A 53 1.74 15.63 -6.81
C ASN A 53 1.46 14.17 -7.25
N LEU A 54 1.65 13.19 -6.37
CA LEU A 54 1.38 11.78 -6.69
C LEU A 54 -0.11 11.57 -7.02
N PHE A 55 -1.02 12.13 -6.22
CA PHE A 55 -2.46 12.10 -6.50
C PHE A 55 -2.78 12.73 -7.85
N ALA A 56 -2.24 13.91 -8.15
CA ALA A 56 -2.51 14.60 -9.42
C ALA A 56 -2.00 13.80 -10.63
N LYS A 57 -0.84 13.14 -10.50
CA LYS A 57 -0.31 12.25 -11.56
C LYS A 57 -1.20 11.04 -11.79
N ASP A 58 -1.68 10.44 -10.72
CA ASP A 58 -2.57 9.29 -10.81
C ASP A 58 -3.93 9.66 -11.41
N ILE A 59 -4.53 10.78 -10.99
CA ILE A 59 -5.77 11.30 -11.59
C ILE A 59 -5.59 11.55 -13.09
N ALA A 60 -4.49 12.16 -13.50
CA ALA A 60 -4.21 12.39 -14.93
C ALA A 60 -4.12 11.06 -15.69
N TYR A 61 -3.53 10.02 -15.10
CA TYR A 61 -3.50 8.69 -15.68
C TYR A 61 -4.90 8.09 -15.80
N LEU A 62 -5.70 8.11 -14.74
CA LEU A 62 -7.03 7.51 -14.67
C LEU A 62 -8.06 8.18 -15.62
N ILE A 63 -8.08 9.51 -15.69
CA ILE A 63 -9.14 10.23 -16.41
C ILE A 63 -8.76 10.73 -17.80
N THR A 64 -7.46 10.93 -18.05
CA THR A 64 -6.97 11.50 -19.30
C THR A 64 -6.26 10.48 -20.19
N THR A 65 -5.43 9.60 -19.58
CA THR A 65 -4.60 8.67 -20.35
C THR A 65 -5.35 7.38 -20.68
N LEU A 66 -6.17 6.88 -19.72
CA LEU A 66 -6.92 5.65 -19.91
C LEU A 66 -8.25 5.91 -20.63
N ASP A 67 -8.47 5.16 -21.71
CA ASP A 67 -9.71 5.08 -22.45
C ASP A 67 -10.59 3.95 -21.85
N SER A 68 -11.70 4.33 -21.23
CA SER A 68 -12.64 3.39 -20.59
C SER A 68 -13.29 2.44 -21.58
N ASP A 69 -13.51 2.83 -22.85
CA ASP A 69 -14.10 1.95 -23.85
C ASP A 69 -13.14 0.82 -24.24
N ARG A 70 -11.82 1.06 -24.18
CA ARG A 70 -10.82 0.00 -24.37
C ARG A 70 -10.79 -0.96 -23.18
N LEU A 71 -10.93 -0.47 -21.94
CA LEU A 71 -11.06 -1.32 -20.74
C LEU A 71 -12.34 -2.17 -20.79
N LEU A 72 -13.41 -1.63 -21.36
CA LEU A 72 -14.71 -2.29 -21.52
C LEU A 72 -14.78 -3.25 -22.72
N ALA A 73 -13.80 -3.21 -23.63
CA ALA A 73 -13.88 -3.92 -24.92
C ALA A 73 -14.09 -5.44 -24.76
N GLY A 74 -13.46 -6.08 -23.78
CA GLY A 74 -13.66 -7.48 -23.46
C GLY A 74 -15.10 -7.79 -23.02
N PHE A 75 -15.64 -6.99 -22.10
CA PHE A 75 -17.00 -7.14 -21.58
C PHE A 75 -18.06 -6.99 -22.66
N LYS A 76 -17.90 -5.95 -23.50
CA LYS A 76 -18.74 -5.74 -24.68
C LYS A 76 -18.71 -6.94 -25.62
N ALA A 77 -17.53 -7.49 -25.89
CA ALA A 77 -17.38 -8.62 -26.80
C ALA A 77 -18.11 -9.87 -26.28
N VAL A 78 -17.99 -10.15 -24.97
CA VAL A 78 -18.70 -11.26 -24.32
C VAL A 78 -20.23 -11.07 -24.43
N SER A 79 -20.74 -9.87 -24.19
CA SER A 79 -22.18 -9.59 -24.28
C SER A 79 -22.75 -9.78 -25.68
N LEU A 80 -21.92 -9.57 -26.71
CA LEU A 80 -22.27 -9.74 -28.12
C LEU A 80 -21.92 -11.11 -28.69
N ASN A 81 -21.33 -12.00 -27.88
CA ASN A 81 -20.75 -13.27 -28.32
C ASN A 81 -19.79 -13.08 -29.51
N ALA A 82 -18.90 -12.10 -29.42
CA ALA A 82 -17.97 -11.69 -30.47
C ALA A 82 -16.52 -11.71 -29.97
N ASN A 83 -15.57 -11.62 -30.88
CA ASN A 83 -14.18 -11.41 -30.51
C ASN A 83 -13.95 -9.95 -30.09
N PRO A 84 -13.18 -9.68 -29.01
CA PRO A 84 -12.89 -8.34 -28.58
C PRO A 84 -12.02 -7.61 -29.62
N THR A 85 -12.35 -6.35 -29.84
CA THR A 85 -11.59 -5.43 -30.69
C THR A 85 -11.14 -4.24 -29.87
N ASN A 86 -10.04 -3.59 -30.28
CA ASN A 86 -9.52 -2.39 -29.61
C ASN A 86 -9.12 -2.59 -28.13
N LEU A 87 -8.61 -3.78 -27.77
CA LEU A 87 -8.07 -4.06 -26.46
C LEU A 87 -6.78 -3.23 -26.23
N TYR A 88 -6.47 -3.00 -24.97
CA TYR A 88 -5.13 -2.64 -24.57
C TYR A 88 -4.16 -3.82 -24.74
N GLY A 89 -2.85 -3.51 -24.81
CA GLY A 89 -1.79 -4.49 -24.76
C GLY A 89 -1.51 -5.00 -23.35
N GLY A 90 -0.34 -5.60 -23.18
CA GLY A 90 0.08 -6.11 -21.89
C GLY A 90 -0.88 -7.19 -21.36
N TRP A 91 -1.11 -7.16 -20.07
CA TRP A 91 -2.01 -8.13 -19.43
C TRP A 91 -3.47 -7.99 -19.86
N GLU A 92 -3.92 -6.78 -20.23
CA GLU A 92 -5.26 -6.60 -20.80
C GLU A 92 -5.45 -7.26 -22.17
N GLY A 93 -4.35 -7.64 -22.85
CA GLY A 93 -4.37 -8.46 -24.05
C GLY A 93 -4.41 -9.98 -23.81
N THR A 94 -4.42 -10.43 -22.56
CA THR A 94 -4.35 -11.85 -22.15
C THR A 94 -5.62 -12.31 -21.43
N ASN A 95 -5.60 -13.54 -20.88
CA ASN A 95 -6.72 -14.12 -20.13
C ASN A 95 -6.87 -13.61 -18.69
N ILE A 96 -6.19 -12.54 -18.32
CA ILE A 96 -6.40 -11.79 -17.06
C ILE A 96 -7.09 -10.44 -17.32
N ARG A 97 -7.43 -10.13 -18.57
CA ARG A 97 -8.10 -8.87 -18.94
C ARG A 97 -9.34 -8.60 -18.09
N GLY A 98 -9.61 -7.32 -17.86
CA GLY A 98 -10.74 -6.87 -17.03
C GLY A 98 -10.38 -6.65 -15.58
N HIS A 99 -9.23 -7.13 -15.07
CA HIS A 99 -8.77 -6.81 -13.73
C HIS A 99 -8.45 -5.32 -13.60
N THR A 100 -7.87 -4.71 -14.64
CA THR A 100 -7.57 -3.28 -14.67
C THR A 100 -8.84 -2.43 -14.56
N LEU A 101 -9.95 -2.84 -15.21
CA LEU A 101 -11.21 -2.13 -15.07
C LEU A 101 -11.72 -2.15 -13.62
N GLY A 102 -11.59 -3.29 -12.91
CA GLY A 102 -11.97 -3.37 -11.51
C GLY A 102 -11.16 -2.41 -10.64
N HIS A 103 -9.83 -2.42 -10.78
CA HIS A 103 -8.95 -1.47 -10.10
C HIS A 103 -9.24 -0.01 -10.45
N TRP A 104 -9.52 0.27 -11.72
CA TRP A 104 -9.87 1.61 -12.20
C TRP A 104 -11.17 2.13 -11.58
N LEU A 105 -12.19 1.28 -11.42
CA LEU A 105 -13.44 1.63 -10.74
C LEU A 105 -13.18 1.94 -9.27
N SER A 106 -12.46 1.09 -8.54
CA SER A 106 -12.06 1.32 -7.15
C SER A 106 -11.28 2.63 -7.00
N ALA A 107 -10.27 2.84 -7.83
CA ALA A 107 -9.44 4.03 -7.79
C ALA A 107 -10.27 5.32 -8.03
N LEU A 108 -11.14 5.32 -9.03
CA LEU A 108 -12.00 6.48 -9.29
C LEU A 108 -13.04 6.72 -8.20
N ALA A 109 -13.58 5.67 -7.59
CA ALA A 109 -14.52 5.82 -6.48
C ALA A 109 -13.84 6.50 -5.27
N HIS A 110 -12.63 6.07 -4.92
CA HIS A 110 -11.82 6.75 -3.89
C HIS A 110 -11.47 8.19 -4.27
N ALA A 111 -11.03 8.41 -5.53
CA ALA A 111 -10.70 9.74 -6.04
C ALA A 111 -11.91 10.67 -6.03
N TYR A 112 -13.11 10.18 -6.34
CA TYR A 112 -14.35 10.93 -6.26
C TYR A 112 -14.59 11.46 -4.85
N GLN A 113 -14.50 10.59 -3.85
CA GLN A 113 -14.66 11.00 -2.45
C GLN A 113 -13.57 11.99 -2.02
N GLN A 114 -12.31 11.75 -2.38
CA GLN A 114 -11.22 12.67 -2.05
C GLN A 114 -11.43 14.06 -2.68
N ALA A 115 -11.95 14.09 -3.92
CA ALA A 115 -12.23 15.33 -4.65
C ALA A 115 -13.45 16.08 -4.12
N LEU A 116 -14.47 15.40 -3.59
CA LEU A 116 -15.66 16.04 -3.02
C LEU A 116 -15.33 17.09 -1.97
N GLY A 117 -14.28 16.84 -1.17
CA GLY A 117 -13.85 17.76 -0.12
C GLY A 117 -12.95 18.91 -0.60
N SER A 118 -12.33 18.80 -1.80
CA SER A 118 -11.29 19.71 -2.25
C SER A 118 -11.49 20.30 -3.64
N ASP A 119 -12.04 19.56 -4.60
CA ASP A 119 -12.27 19.96 -5.99
C ASP A 119 -13.60 19.38 -6.52
N PRO A 120 -14.73 20.04 -6.28
CA PRO A 120 -16.05 19.59 -6.75
C PRO A 120 -16.15 19.45 -8.29
N THR A 121 -15.34 20.20 -9.05
CA THR A 121 -15.31 20.11 -10.51
C THR A 121 -14.70 18.78 -10.95
N LEU A 122 -13.59 18.41 -10.37
CA LEU A 122 -12.95 17.11 -10.58
C LEU A 122 -13.88 15.97 -10.14
N ALA A 123 -14.51 16.09 -8.96
CA ALA A 123 -15.48 15.11 -8.50
C ALA A 123 -16.63 14.90 -9.52
N GLY A 124 -17.17 15.97 -10.09
CA GLY A 124 -18.19 15.88 -11.15
C GLY A 124 -17.72 15.19 -12.42
N GLN A 125 -16.47 15.41 -12.83
CA GLN A 125 -15.86 14.72 -13.98
C GLN A 125 -15.68 13.23 -13.71
N ILE A 126 -15.18 12.87 -12.52
CA ILE A 126 -15.00 11.47 -12.11
C ILE A 126 -16.35 10.75 -12.06
N LYS A 127 -17.34 11.36 -11.41
CA LYS A 127 -18.71 10.81 -11.35
C LYS A 127 -19.27 10.51 -12.74
N THR A 128 -19.15 11.45 -13.68
CA THR A 128 -19.63 11.26 -15.05
C THR A 128 -18.99 10.04 -15.71
N LYS A 129 -17.69 9.81 -15.49
CA LYS A 129 -16.98 8.64 -16.02
C LYS A 129 -17.44 7.34 -15.35
N LEU A 130 -17.61 7.33 -14.04
CA LEU A 130 -18.12 6.17 -13.29
C LEU A 130 -19.52 5.79 -13.76
N ASP A 131 -20.44 6.75 -13.82
CA ASP A 131 -21.82 6.54 -14.29
C ASP A 131 -21.89 5.97 -15.71
N ASP A 132 -21.07 6.49 -16.64
CA ASP A 132 -20.99 6.00 -18.00
C ASP A 132 -20.53 4.53 -18.05
N VAL A 133 -19.45 4.19 -17.31
CA VAL A 133 -18.91 2.83 -17.29
C VAL A 133 -19.88 1.86 -16.61
N ILE A 134 -20.49 2.23 -15.49
CA ILE A 134 -21.48 1.39 -14.81
C ILE A 134 -22.70 1.15 -15.69
N SER A 135 -23.20 2.17 -16.38
CA SER A 135 -24.31 2.04 -17.35
C SER A 135 -23.98 1.05 -18.47
N LYS A 136 -22.76 1.13 -19.02
CA LYS A 136 -22.28 0.20 -20.04
C LYS A 136 -22.14 -1.23 -19.48
N LEU A 137 -21.54 -1.42 -18.29
CA LEU A 137 -21.43 -2.73 -17.64
C LEU A 137 -22.81 -3.36 -17.39
N LYS A 138 -23.79 -2.54 -16.94
CA LYS A 138 -25.17 -2.99 -16.77
C LYS A 138 -25.76 -3.52 -18.07
N SER A 139 -25.47 -2.87 -19.19
CA SER A 139 -25.95 -3.27 -20.52
C SER A 139 -25.21 -4.51 -21.06
N TYR A 140 -23.98 -4.78 -20.61
CA TYR A 140 -23.19 -5.93 -21.03
C TYR A 140 -23.39 -7.17 -20.13
N GLN A 141 -24.01 -7.03 -18.96
CA GLN A 141 -24.30 -8.14 -18.08
C GLN A 141 -25.32 -9.09 -18.73
N LEU A 142 -24.95 -10.38 -18.83
CA LEU A 142 -25.83 -11.38 -19.40
C LEU A 142 -27.07 -11.64 -18.50
N SER A 143 -28.14 -12.17 -19.09
CA SER A 143 -29.36 -12.54 -18.34
C SER A 143 -29.12 -13.57 -17.24
N SER A 144 -28.07 -14.37 -17.33
CA SER A 144 -27.60 -15.27 -16.28
C SER A 144 -26.95 -14.59 -15.09
N GLY A 145 -26.72 -13.27 -15.14
CA GLY A 145 -25.93 -12.53 -14.15
C GLY A 145 -24.45 -12.47 -14.44
N TYR A 146 -23.93 -13.26 -15.38
CA TYR A 146 -22.50 -13.30 -15.73
C TYR A 146 -22.03 -11.95 -16.29
N LEU A 147 -20.88 -11.50 -15.80
CA LEU A 147 -20.17 -10.31 -16.28
C LEU A 147 -18.66 -10.52 -16.16
N SER A 148 -17.97 -10.60 -17.29
CA SER A 148 -16.50 -10.68 -17.34
C SER A 148 -16.00 -10.20 -18.70
N ALA A 149 -14.69 -9.97 -18.81
CA ALA A 149 -14.04 -9.57 -20.04
C ALA A 149 -13.67 -10.77 -20.95
N TYR A 150 -14.00 -12.01 -20.55
CA TYR A 150 -13.79 -13.25 -21.34
C TYR A 150 -14.95 -14.21 -21.16
N ASN A 151 -15.04 -15.19 -22.06
CA ASN A 151 -16.15 -16.13 -22.09
C ASN A 151 -16.17 -17.04 -20.86
N ILE A 152 -17.34 -17.52 -20.51
CA ILE A 152 -17.57 -18.45 -19.39
C ILE A 152 -16.72 -19.74 -19.50
N SER A 153 -16.37 -20.13 -20.72
CA SER A 153 -15.50 -21.28 -21.00
C SER A 153 -14.11 -21.20 -20.32
N GLU A 154 -13.61 -19.99 -20.02
CA GLU A 154 -12.37 -19.82 -19.26
C GLU A 154 -12.53 -20.31 -17.82
N PHE A 155 -13.69 -20.02 -17.21
CA PHE A 155 -14.02 -20.56 -15.89
C PHE A 155 -14.25 -22.07 -15.94
N ASP A 156 -14.91 -22.58 -17.01
CA ASP A 156 -15.15 -24.02 -17.18
C ASP A 156 -13.83 -24.77 -17.34
N ALA A 157 -12.91 -24.25 -18.14
CA ALA A 157 -11.58 -24.82 -18.32
C ALA A 157 -10.79 -24.82 -17.01
N PHE A 158 -10.85 -23.73 -16.26
CA PHE A 158 -10.18 -23.61 -14.96
C PHE A 158 -10.75 -24.60 -13.94
N ASP A 159 -12.07 -24.66 -13.76
CA ASP A 159 -12.73 -25.56 -12.81
C ASP A 159 -12.48 -27.03 -13.14
N ASN A 160 -12.35 -27.37 -14.41
CA ASN A 160 -12.06 -28.73 -14.88
C ASN A 160 -10.55 -29.05 -14.92
N GLY A 161 -9.67 -28.06 -14.71
CA GLY A 161 -8.22 -28.23 -14.78
C GLY A 161 -7.69 -28.49 -16.19
N THR A 162 -8.38 -27.98 -17.21
CA THR A 162 -8.01 -28.14 -18.63
C THR A 162 -7.41 -26.86 -19.23
N GLY A 163 -7.40 -25.76 -18.47
CA GLY A 163 -6.88 -24.47 -18.92
C GLY A 163 -7.38 -23.34 -18.01
N GLY A 164 -7.28 -22.12 -18.53
CA GLY A 164 -7.56 -20.91 -17.81
C GLY A 164 -6.35 -20.45 -16.99
N TRP A 165 -6.30 -19.15 -16.71
CA TRP A 165 -5.22 -18.61 -15.86
C TRP A 165 -5.74 -18.33 -14.46
N VAL A 166 -6.25 -17.12 -14.16
CA VAL A 166 -6.73 -16.73 -12.82
C VAL A 166 -8.10 -16.03 -12.89
N PRO A 167 -9.15 -16.71 -13.40
CA PRO A 167 -10.43 -16.05 -13.66
C PRO A 167 -11.09 -15.51 -12.38
N TYR A 168 -10.89 -16.17 -11.25
CA TYR A 168 -11.46 -15.74 -9.97
C TYR A 168 -10.76 -14.52 -9.38
N TYR A 169 -9.46 -14.32 -9.66
CA TYR A 169 -8.75 -13.07 -9.34
C TYR A 169 -9.37 -11.89 -10.10
N THR A 170 -9.56 -12.03 -11.42
CA THR A 170 -10.20 -10.97 -12.22
C THR A 170 -11.60 -10.67 -11.71
N LEU A 171 -12.37 -11.71 -11.35
CA LEU A 171 -13.72 -11.56 -10.81
C LEU A 171 -13.70 -10.78 -9.49
N HIS A 172 -12.73 -11.06 -8.60
CA HIS A 172 -12.54 -10.28 -7.38
C HIS A 172 -12.40 -8.78 -7.67
N LYS A 173 -11.55 -8.41 -8.64
CA LYS A 173 -11.33 -7.00 -8.97
C LYS A 173 -12.59 -6.32 -9.51
N ILE A 174 -13.39 -7.04 -10.29
CA ILE A 174 -14.68 -6.55 -10.78
C ILE A 174 -15.65 -6.32 -9.60
N PHE A 175 -15.76 -7.26 -8.67
CA PHE A 175 -16.59 -7.10 -7.48
C PHE A 175 -16.13 -5.90 -6.64
N ALA A 176 -14.83 -5.81 -6.33
CA ALA A 176 -14.29 -4.72 -5.54
C ALA A 176 -14.61 -3.35 -6.17
N GLY A 177 -14.34 -3.19 -7.49
CA GLY A 177 -14.63 -1.95 -8.19
C GLY A 177 -16.11 -1.57 -8.22
N LEU A 178 -17.02 -2.54 -8.34
CA LEU A 178 -18.46 -2.32 -8.28
C LEU A 178 -18.90 -1.91 -6.87
N LEU A 179 -18.39 -2.56 -5.84
CA LEU A 179 -18.74 -2.27 -4.44
C LEU A 179 -18.20 -0.91 -4.00
N ASP A 180 -16.95 -0.59 -4.31
CA ASP A 180 -16.39 0.73 -4.04
C ASP A 180 -17.18 1.84 -4.77
N THR A 181 -17.61 1.59 -6.01
CA THR A 181 -18.48 2.55 -6.74
C THR A 181 -19.83 2.71 -6.05
N TYR A 182 -20.43 1.63 -5.55
CA TYR A 182 -21.66 1.71 -4.78
C TYR A 182 -21.47 2.46 -3.46
N GLU A 183 -20.46 2.13 -2.69
CA GLU A 183 -20.25 2.69 -1.35
C GLU A 183 -19.80 4.15 -1.38
N LEU A 184 -18.88 4.50 -2.28
CA LEU A 184 -18.22 5.80 -2.27
C LEU A 184 -18.89 6.81 -3.19
N GLU A 185 -19.44 6.37 -4.32
CA GLU A 185 -20.13 7.24 -5.30
C GLU A 185 -21.65 7.14 -5.20
N GLN A 186 -22.18 6.13 -4.44
CA GLN A 186 -23.61 5.89 -4.22
C GLN A 186 -24.37 5.47 -5.49
N ASN A 187 -23.72 4.70 -6.39
CA ASN A 187 -24.34 4.24 -7.62
C ASN A 187 -25.11 2.93 -7.41
N PRO A 188 -26.47 2.93 -7.41
CA PRO A 188 -27.25 1.72 -7.11
C PRO A 188 -27.15 0.63 -8.18
N ASP A 189 -26.80 1.00 -9.42
CA ASP A 189 -26.64 0.04 -10.51
C ASP A 189 -25.38 -0.80 -10.30
N ALA A 190 -24.33 -0.27 -9.67
CA ALA A 190 -23.12 -1.01 -9.33
C ALA A 190 -23.45 -2.16 -8.36
N LEU A 191 -24.23 -1.92 -7.29
CA LEU A 191 -24.68 -2.96 -6.39
C LEU A 191 -25.60 -3.99 -7.09
N ALA A 192 -26.49 -3.52 -7.97
CA ALA A 192 -27.39 -4.41 -8.71
C ALA A 192 -26.61 -5.35 -9.65
N ILE A 193 -25.55 -4.86 -10.29
CA ILE A 193 -24.64 -5.67 -11.12
C ILE A 193 -23.89 -6.68 -10.27
N ALA A 194 -23.29 -6.23 -9.16
CA ALA A 194 -22.55 -7.10 -8.24
C ALA A 194 -23.44 -8.22 -7.67
N SER A 195 -24.69 -7.88 -7.28
CA SER A 195 -25.65 -8.86 -6.76
C SER A 195 -25.96 -9.98 -7.76
N LYS A 196 -26.27 -9.64 -9.00
CA LYS A 196 -26.54 -10.63 -10.06
C LYS A 196 -25.30 -11.48 -10.39
N LEU A 197 -24.13 -10.86 -10.37
CA LEU A 197 -22.87 -11.57 -10.59
C LEU A 197 -22.59 -12.57 -9.45
N ALA A 198 -22.93 -12.22 -8.21
CA ALA A 198 -22.82 -13.12 -7.07
C ALA A 198 -23.83 -14.27 -7.11
N ASP A 199 -25.06 -14.03 -7.58
CA ASP A 199 -26.04 -15.10 -7.81
C ASP A 199 -25.55 -16.08 -8.87
N TRP A 200 -24.94 -15.61 -9.95
CA TRP A 200 -24.30 -16.46 -10.95
C TRP A 200 -23.14 -17.27 -10.32
N LEU A 201 -22.29 -16.63 -9.53
CA LEU A 201 -21.17 -17.28 -8.85
C LEU A 201 -21.65 -18.31 -7.82
N TYR A 202 -22.70 -18.00 -7.07
CA TYR A 202 -23.34 -18.94 -6.17
C TYR A 202 -23.79 -20.20 -6.91
N ALA A 203 -24.57 -20.05 -7.98
CA ALA A 203 -25.04 -21.20 -8.78
C ALA A 203 -23.86 -22.03 -9.32
N ARG A 204 -22.79 -21.38 -9.76
CA ARG A 204 -21.58 -22.06 -10.24
C ARG A 204 -20.89 -22.86 -9.12
N THR A 205 -20.71 -22.27 -7.97
CA THR A 205 -20.01 -22.93 -6.84
C THR A 205 -20.78 -24.12 -6.28
N GLN A 206 -22.12 -24.10 -6.36
CA GLN A 206 -22.94 -25.24 -5.97
C GLN A 206 -22.74 -26.47 -6.89
N ALA A 207 -22.29 -26.24 -8.12
CA ALA A 207 -22.03 -27.33 -9.08
C ALA A 207 -20.59 -27.88 -8.99
N TRP A 208 -19.72 -27.31 -8.16
CA TRP A 208 -18.34 -27.74 -8.07
C TRP A 208 -18.19 -29.14 -7.46
N SER A 209 -17.34 -29.95 -8.07
CA SER A 209 -16.77 -31.12 -7.42
C SER A 209 -15.78 -30.71 -6.32
N SER A 210 -15.47 -31.61 -5.38
CA SER A 210 -14.42 -31.39 -4.39
C SER A 210 -13.05 -31.05 -5.04
N ALA A 211 -12.77 -31.68 -6.19
CA ALA A 211 -11.54 -31.42 -6.95
C ALA A 211 -11.52 -30.01 -7.54
N ALA A 212 -12.63 -29.52 -8.10
CA ALA A 212 -12.76 -28.14 -8.58
C ALA A 212 -12.59 -27.14 -7.44
N LYS A 213 -13.26 -27.36 -6.31
CA LYS A 213 -13.12 -26.51 -5.12
C LYS A 213 -11.66 -26.44 -4.64
N SER A 214 -10.99 -27.59 -4.49
CA SER A 214 -9.59 -27.64 -4.06
C SER A 214 -8.67 -26.89 -5.04
N ARG A 215 -8.92 -27.03 -6.35
CA ARG A 215 -8.14 -26.33 -7.38
C ARG A 215 -8.32 -24.82 -7.27
N VAL A 216 -9.56 -24.34 -7.19
CA VAL A 216 -9.84 -22.90 -7.09
C VAL A 216 -9.24 -22.31 -5.81
N LEU A 217 -9.38 -22.96 -4.66
CA LEU A 217 -8.81 -22.48 -3.40
C LEU A 217 -7.27 -22.57 -3.36
N GLY A 218 -6.67 -23.49 -4.14
CA GLY A 218 -5.23 -23.62 -4.30
C GLY A 218 -4.60 -22.64 -5.29
N GLN A 219 -5.42 -21.90 -6.05
CA GLN A 219 -4.99 -20.90 -7.01
C GLN A 219 -5.30 -19.50 -6.52
N GLU A 220 -4.90 -18.49 -7.30
CA GLU A 220 -5.17 -17.10 -6.96
C GLU A 220 -6.64 -16.74 -7.24
N TYR A 221 -7.38 -16.43 -6.20
CA TYR A 221 -8.71 -15.83 -6.27
C TYR A 221 -8.75 -14.41 -5.63
N GLY A 222 -7.58 -13.86 -5.30
CA GLY A 222 -7.46 -12.55 -4.66
C GLY A 222 -8.21 -12.51 -3.33
N GLY A 223 -8.86 -11.39 -3.04
CA GLY A 223 -9.74 -11.17 -1.89
C GLY A 223 -11.21 -11.42 -2.24
N LEU A 224 -11.55 -12.46 -3.00
CA LEU A 224 -12.94 -12.68 -3.42
C LEU A 224 -13.86 -12.96 -2.22
N ASN A 225 -13.37 -13.62 -1.16
CA ASN A 225 -14.09 -13.76 0.10
C ASN A 225 -14.35 -12.38 0.77
N ASP A 226 -13.38 -11.46 0.75
CA ASP A 226 -13.52 -10.09 1.26
C ASP A 226 -14.66 -9.35 0.55
N ALA A 227 -14.60 -9.26 -0.78
CA ALA A 227 -15.62 -8.60 -1.57
C ALA A 227 -17.04 -9.22 -1.42
N LEU A 228 -17.12 -10.55 -1.26
CA LEU A 228 -18.40 -11.23 -1.07
C LEU A 228 -18.98 -11.01 0.34
N TYR A 229 -18.16 -10.91 1.39
CA TYR A 229 -18.64 -10.47 2.71
C TYR A 229 -19.11 -9.03 2.69
N GLN A 230 -18.38 -8.13 2.01
CA GLN A 230 -18.80 -6.74 1.81
C GLN A 230 -20.14 -6.66 1.06
N LEU A 231 -20.31 -7.43 -0.02
CA LEU A 231 -21.58 -7.52 -0.73
C LEU A 231 -22.72 -8.03 0.17
N TYR A 232 -22.47 -9.03 1.01
CA TYR A 232 -23.46 -9.53 1.95
C TYR A 232 -23.91 -8.48 2.95
N GLN A 233 -23.02 -7.61 3.43
CA GLN A 233 -23.37 -6.48 4.32
C GLN A 233 -24.44 -5.56 3.70
N HIS A 234 -24.43 -5.39 2.38
CA HIS A 234 -25.39 -4.54 1.67
C HIS A 234 -26.67 -5.27 1.26
N THR A 235 -26.57 -6.56 0.94
CA THR A 235 -27.69 -7.29 0.36
C THR A 235 -28.43 -8.19 1.35
N ASN A 236 -27.78 -8.58 2.44
CA ASN A 236 -28.26 -9.57 3.40
C ASN A 236 -28.77 -10.88 2.75
N SER A 237 -28.24 -11.22 1.55
CA SER A 237 -28.63 -12.40 0.80
C SER A 237 -27.94 -13.65 1.33
N ALA A 238 -28.70 -14.67 1.72
CA ALA A 238 -28.15 -15.95 2.17
C ALA A 238 -27.26 -16.64 1.11
N ASN A 239 -27.55 -16.45 -0.17
CA ASN A 239 -26.74 -16.95 -1.28
C ASN A 239 -25.36 -16.26 -1.31
N HIS A 240 -25.33 -14.95 -1.11
CA HIS A 240 -24.09 -14.17 -1.10
C HIS A 240 -23.21 -14.56 0.08
N LEU A 241 -23.80 -14.78 1.27
CA LEU A 241 -23.07 -15.31 2.43
C LEU A 241 -22.54 -16.72 2.17
N THR A 242 -23.37 -17.59 1.58
CA THR A 242 -22.96 -18.98 1.27
C THR A 242 -21.76 -19.00 0.33
N VAL A 243 -21.78 -18.17 -0.74
CA VAL A 243 -20.67 -18.12 -1.69
C VAL A 243 -19.42 -17.48 -1.08
N ALA A 244 -19.55 -16.50 -0.17
CA ALA A 244 -18.42 -15.96 0.58
C ALA A 244 -17.70 -17.05 1.38
N HIS A 245 -18.44 -17.89 2.10
CA HIS A 245 -17.89 -19.02 2.84
C HIS A 245 -17.19 -20.07 1.95
N VAL A 246 -17.56 -20.18 0.68
CA VAL A 246 -16.89 -21.13 -0.25
C VAL A 246 -15.44 -20.74 -0.46
N PHE A 247 -15.13 -19.43 -0.45
CA PHE A 247 -13.77 -18.89 -0.69
C PHE A 247 -12.94 -18.72 0.58
N ASP A 248 -13.42 -19.19 1.74
CA ASP A 248 -12.62 -19.25 2.97
C ASP A 248 -11.66 -20.44 2.93
N ASP A 249 -10.36 -20.17 2.93
CA ASP A 249 -9.30 -21.17 3.07
C ASP A 249 -9.10 -21.50 4.56
N THR A 250 -10.10 -22.20 5.13
CA THR A 250 -10.19 -22.47 6.58
C THR A 250 -8.95 -23.20 7.10
N SER A 251 -8.35 -24.11 6.32
CA SER A 251 -7.15 -24.83 6.73
C SER A 251 -5.96 -23.89 6.93
N LEU A 252 -5.75 -22.98 5.97
CA LEU A 252 -4.72 -21.97 6.08
C LEU A 252 -4.99 -21.02 7.24
N PHE A 253 -6.24 -20.57 7.39
CA PHE A 253 -6.62 -19.63 8.45
C PHE A 253 -6.38 -20.19 9.84
N MET A 254 -6.81 -21.43 10.11
CA MET A 254 -6.65 -22.02 11.44
C MET A 254 -5.19 -22.34 11.78
N THR A 255 -4.36 -22.62 10.78
CA THR A 255 -2.93 -22.83 10.98
C THR A 255 -2.25 -21.54 11.47
N LEU A 256 -2.54 -20.41 10.83
CA LEU A 256 -1.98 -19.10 11.20
C LEU A 256 -2.62 -18.55 12.49
N ALA A 257 -3.90 -18.84 12.75
CA ALA A 257 -4.55 -18.52 14.03
C ALA A 257 -3.86 -19.21 15.22
N ALA A 258 -3.29 -20.39 15.01
CA ALA A 258 -2.50 -21.11 16.01
C ALA A 258 -1.03 -20.61 16.11
N GLY A 259 -0.65 -19.58 15.36
CA GLY A 259 0.70 -19.02 15.33
C GLY A 259 1.74 -19.90 14.61
N THR A 260 1.28 -20.88 13.82
CA THR A 260 2.18 -21.77 13.09
C THR A 260 2.48 -21.16 11.73
N ASP A 261 3.77 -20.89 11.46
CA ASP A 261 4.23 -20.43 10.16
C ASP A 261 4.27 -21.60 9.15
N ASN A 262 3.44 -21.52 8.13
CA ASN A 262 3.42 -22.42 6.99
C ASN A 262 3.44 -21.64 5.67
N LEU A 263 4.04 -20.45 5.67
CA LEU A 263 4.03 -19.53 4.51
C LEU A 263 5.10 -19.88 3.48
N SER A 264 6.18 -20.55 3.87
CA SER A 264 7.28 -20.91 2.96
C SER A 264 6.77 -21.55 1.67
N GLY A 265 7.16 -21.00 0.52
CA GLY A 265 6.74 -21.44 -0.82
C GLY A 265 5.34 -20.99 -1.23
N LYS A 266 4.61 -20.23 -0.41
CA LYS A 266 3.32 -19.65 -0.81
C LYS A 266 3.51 -18.32 -1.52
N HIS A 267 2.77 -18.14 -2.60
CA HIS A 267 2.68 -16.86 -3.31
C HIS A 267 2.07 -15.79 -2.39
N ALA A 268 2.81 -14.73 -2.13
CA ALA A 268 2.43 -13.74 -1.10
C ALA A 268 1.16 -12.99 -1.46
N ASN A 269 1.09 -12.45 -2.69
CA ASN A 269 -0.09 -11.70 -3.13
C ASN A 269 -1.36 -12.58 -3.26
N MET A 270 -1.21 -13.88 -3.51
CA MET A 270 -2.32 -14.83 -3.45
C MET A 270 -2.79 -15.06 -2.00
N THR A 271 -1.88 -15.02 -1.04
CA THR A 271 -2.12 -15.40 0.36
C THR A 271 -2.65 -14.23 1.19
N ILE A 272 -2.05 -13.04 1.10
CA ILE A 272 -2.40 -11.87 1.93
C ILE A 272 -3.89 -11.50 1.82
N PRO A 273 -4.49 -11.38 0.61
CA PRO A 273 -5.89 -10.97 0.48
C PRO A 273 -6.89 -11.92 1.13
N LYS A 274 -6.56 -13.21 1.22
CA LYS A 274 -7.42 -14.20 1.90
C LYS A 274 -7.65 -13.82 3.37
N PHE A 275 -6.63 -13.25 4.04
CA PHE A 275 -6.72 -12.83 5.44
C PHE A 275 -7.45 -11.51 5.63
N ILE A 276 -7.51 -10.65 4.60
CA ILE A 276 -8.43 -9.50 4.59
C ILE A 276 -9.86 -10.02 4.64
N GLY A 277 -10.19 -11.00 3.79
CA GLY A 277 -11.51 -11.63 3.79
C GLY A 277 -11.83 -12.40 5.07
N ALA A 278 -10.84 -13.05 5.69
CA ALA A 278 -11.03 -13.67 7.02
C ALA A 278 -11.40 -12.62 8.07
N LEU A 279 -10.69 -11.48 8.10
CA LEU A 279 -11.02 -10.37 8.99
C LEU A 279 -12.40 -9.78 8.69
N ASN A 280 -12.75 -9.62 7.42
CA ASN A 280 -14.06 -9.12 7.02
C ASN A 280 -15.19 -10.09 7.39
N ARG A 281 -14.96 -11.41 7.36
CA ARG A 281 -15.89 -12.40 7.94
C ARG A 281 -16.17 -12.09 9.41
N TYR A 282 -15.13 -11.86 10.22
CA TYR A 282 -15.30 -11.50 11.63
C TYR A 282 -16.06 -10.17 11.78
N ARG A 283 -15.72 -9.14 10.98
CA ARG A 283 -16.40 -7.84 11.02
C ARG A 283 -17.88 -7.94 10.62
N THR A 284 -18.19 -8.83 9.68
CA THR A 284 -19.54 -9.04 9.15
C THR A 284 -20.43 -9.86 10.08
N LEU A 285 -19.90 -10.93 10.66
CA LEU A 285 -20.70 -11.92 11.41
C LEU A 285 -20.55 -11.80 12.93
N GLY A 286 -19.61 -10.96 13.38
CA GLY A 286 -19.48 -10.61 14.78
C GLY A 286 -18.58 -11.52 15.60
N SER A 287 -18.65 -11.36 16.93
CA SER A 287 -17.73 -11.98 17.88
C SER A 287 -17.75 -13.52 17.93
N GLY A 288 -18.80 -14.15 17.38
CA GLY A 288 -18.83 -15.61 17.21
C GLY A 288 -17.75 -16.16 16.29
N GLU A 289 -17.20 -15.32 15.41
CA GLU A 289 -16.16 -15.65 14.42
C GLU A 289 -14.74 -15.25 14.87
N ALA A 290 -14.47 -15.17 16.18
CA ALA A 290 -13.18 -14.73 16.71
C ALA A 290 -11.97 -15.50 16.20
N SER A 291 -12.14 -16.76 15.74
CA SER A 291 -11.08 -17.55 15.10
C SER A 291 -10.54 -16.91 13.82
N TYR A 292 -11.37 -16.16 13.09
CA TYR A 292 -10.98 -15.46 11.87
C TYR A 292 -10.23 -14.14 12.15
N LEU A 293 -10.58 -13.43 13.23
CA LEU A 293 -9.76 -12.35 13.76
C LEU A 293 -8.37 -12.86 14.18
N ASN A 294 -8.33 -14.01 14.88
CA ASN A 294 -7.07 -14.63 15.28
C ASN A 294 -6.26 -15.08 14.06
N ALA A 295 -6.91 -15.56 12.99
CA ALA A 295 -6.23 -15.91 11.74
C ALA A 295 -5.58 -14.69 11.09
N ALA A 296 -6.30 -13.59 10.95
CA ALA A 296 -5.81 -12.34 10.35
C ALA A 296 -4.65 -11.74 11.17
N SER A 297 -4.81 -11.64 12.50
CA SER A 297 -3.78 -11.10 13.39
C SER A 297 -2.57 -12.03 13.52
N GLY A 298 -2.78 -13.35 13.53
CA GLY A 298 -1.72 -14.37 13.56
C GLY A 298 -0.90 -14.38 12.28
N PHE A 299 -1.55 -14.32 11.11
CA PHE A 299 -0.88 -14.16 9.82
C PHE A 299 0.01 -12.91 9.80
N LEU A 300 -0.57 -11.74 10.14
CA LEU A 300 0.21 -10.51 10.16
C LEU A 300 1.39 -10.60 11.13
N GLY A 301 1.17 -11.16 12.33
CA GLY A 301 2.23 -11.36 13.33
C GLY A 301 3.40 -12.21 12.80
N VAL A 302 3.10 -13.30 12.10
CA VAL A 302 4.11 -14.16 11.45
C VAL A 302 4.86 -13.40 10.36
N VAL A 303 4.15 -12.71 9.47
CA VAL A 303 4.78 -11.94 8.37
C VAL A 303 5.68 -10.84 8.92
N LEU A 304 5.22 -10.07 9.90
CA LEU A 304 6.01 -8.99 10.48
C LEU A 304 7.27 -9.48 11.17
N LYS A 305 7.20 -10.63 11.84
CA LYS A 305 8.30 -11.19 12.59
C LYS A 305 9.36 -11.83 11.70
N ASP A 306 8.94 -12.62 10.72
CA ASP A 306 9.81 -13.61 10.08
C ASP A 306 10.01 -13.37 8.56
N HIS A 307 9.22 -12.48 7.91
CA HIS A 307 9.22 -12.30 6.46
C HIS A 307 9.30 -10.85 5.99
N THR A 308 9.53 -9.88 6.89
CA THR A 308 9.43 -8.45 6.56
C THR A 308 10.81 -7.78 6.51
N TYR A 309 11.10 -7.10 5.41
CA TYR A 309 12.26 -6.23 5.25
C TYR A 309 12.07 -4.88 5.98
N VAL A 310 13.15 -4.12 6.13
CA VAL A 310 13.15 -2.83 6.85
C VAL A 310 12.13 -1.84 6.31
N THR A 311 11.83 -1.88 5.01
CA THR A 311 10.83 -1.03 4.35
C THR A 311 9.40 -1.37 4.72
N GLY A 312 9.16 -2.52 5.33
CA GLY A 312 7.83 -3.08 5.57
C GLY A 312 7.35 -4.03 4.46
N GLY A 313 8.08 -4.13 3.36
CA GLY A 313 7.77 -5.06 2.27
C GLY A 313 8.18 -6.50 2.59
N ASN A 314 7.67 -7.43 1.83
CA ASN A 314 7.89 -8.87 2.00
C ASN A 314 7.99 -9.58 0.65
N SER A 315 8.40 -10.84 0.67
CA SER A 315 8.57 -11.74 -0.48
C SER A 315 9.80 -11.46 -1.36
N GLU A 316 10.19 -12.48 -2.06
CA GLU A 316 11.08 -12.45 -3.22
C GLU A 316 10.48 -13.38 -4.27
N ASP A 317 10.57 -13.00 -5.55
CA ASP A 317 9.92 -13.69 -6.66
C ASP A 317 8.46 -14.06 -6.32
N GLU A 318 7.74 -13.08 -5.77
CA GLU A 318 6.32 -13.16 -5.37
C GLU A 318 6.02 -14.14 -4.21
N HIS A 319 7.02 -14.87 -3.67
CA HIS A 319 6.80 -15.94 -2.71
C HIS A 319 7.38 -15.61 -1.32
N PHE A 320 6.72 -16.11 -0.30
CA PHE A 320 7.32 -16.22 1.03
C PHE A 320 8.33 -17.36 1.01
N HIS A 321 9.46 -17.15 1.68
CA HIS A 321 10.52 -18.14 1.84
C HIS A 321 10.57 -18.69 3.25
N THR A 322 11.60 -19.44 3.56
CA THR A 322 11.87 -19.94 4.90
C THR A 322 11.88 -18.77 5.90
N PRO A 323 11.24 -18.91 7.07
CA PRO A 323 11.25 -17.88 8.11
C PRO A 323 12.66 -17.38 8.42
N ASN A 324 12.81 -16.08 8.55
CA ASN A 324 14.06 -15.39 8.87
C ASN A 324 15.21 -15.56 7.87
N ALA A 325 14.97 -15.97 6.64
CA ALA A 325 15.97 -16.13 5.60
C ALA A 325 16.06 -14.93 4.65
N LEU A 326 15.88 -13.72 5.16
CA LEU A 326 15.71 -12.50 4.34
C LEU A 326 16.99 -12.09 3.60
N ASN A 327 18.16 -12.23 4.23
CA ASN A 327 19.43 -11.89 3.58
C ASN A 327 19.74 -12.82 2.40
N GLN A 328 19.38 -14.09 2.52
CA GLN A 328 19.56 -15.08 1.45
C GLN A 328 18.78 -14.71 0.18
N TYR A 329 17.62 -14.09 0.34
CA TYR A 329 16.68 -13.78 -0.73
C TYR A 329 16.63 -12.30 -1.10
N ARG A 330 17.70 -11.52 -0.81
CA ARG A 330 17.80 -10.13 -1.28
C ARG A 330 18.20 -10.10 -2.75
N ASP A 331 17.32 -9.68 -3.62
CA ASP A 331 17.53 -9.65 -5.06
C ASP A 331 16.81 -8.47 -5.74
N ALA A 332 16.69 -8.53 -7.06
CA ALA A 332 15.99 -7.58 -7.94
C ALA A 332 14.46 -7.60 -7.77
N VAL A 333 13.93 -8.76 -7.36
CA VAL A 333 12.49 -9.08 -7.43
C VAL A 333 11.83 -9.21 -6.06
N ASN A 334 12.28 -8.39 -5.11
CA ASN A 334 11.67 -8.31 -3.79
C ASN A 334 10.47 -7.36 -3.76
N ASN A 335 9.68 -7.45 -2.71
CA ASN A 335 8.67 -6.47 -2.29
C ASN A 335 7.73 -6.04 -3.41
N GLU A 336 6.90 -6.98 -3.87
CA GLU A 336 5.83 -6.70 -4.82
C GLU A 336 4.91 -5.58 -4.29
N THR A 337 4.57 -4.61 -5.15
CA THR A 337 3.72 -3.47 -4.75
C THR A 337 2.33 -3.92 -4.31
N CYS A 338 1.76 -4.99 -4.89
CA CYS A 338 0.47 -5.52 -4.46
C CYS A 338 0.51 -6.08 -3.03
N ASN A 339 1.63 -6.67 -2.62
CA ASN A 339 1.79 -7.12 -1.22
C ASN A 339 1.69 -5.93 -0.26
N ALA A 340 2.41 -4.84 -0.54
CA ALA A 340 2.36 -3.63 0.27
C ALA A 340 0.93 -3.05 0.36
N TYR A 341 0.21 -3.01 -0.77
CA TYR A 341 -1.19 -2.58 -0.82
C TYR A 341 -2.09 -3.45 0.07
N ASN A 342 -2.03 -4.79 -0.09
CA ASN A 342 -2.88 -5.70 0.67
C ASN A 342 -2.51 -5.75 2.16
N MET A 343 -1.21 -5.65 2.49
CA MET A 343 -0.76 -5.54 3.88
C MET A 343 -1.25 -4.25 4.54
N SER A 344 -1.28 -3.14 3.81
CA SER A 344 -1.84 -1.86 4.30
C SER A 344 -3.34 -1.99 4.61
N LYS A 345 -4.13 -2.59 3.70
CA LYS A 345 -5.56 -2.88 3.94
C LYS A 345 -5.77 -3.72 5.19
N LEU A 346 -5.09 -4.87 5.27
CA LEU A 346 -5.22 -5.78 6.41
C LEU A 346 -4.85 -5.09 7.73
N THR A 347 -3.79 -4.31 7.72
CA THR A 347 -3.28 -3.63 8.92
C THR A 347 -4.22 -2.52 9.37
N ARG A 348 -4.76 -1.72 8.43
CA ARG A 348 -5.77 -0.70 8.73
C ARG A 348 -7.01 -1.33 9.37
N ASP A 349 -7.52 -2.39 8.79
CA ASP A 349 -8.74 -3.04 9.26
C ASP A 349 -8.53 -3.72 10.64
N LEU A 350 -7.34 -4.29 10.87
CA LEU A 350 -6.96 -4.76 12.21
C LEU A 350 -6.86 -3.63 13.24
N PHE A 351 -6.42 -2.43 12.81
CA PHE A 351 -6.41 -1.25 13.68
C PHE A 351 -7.84 -0.80 14.03
N LEU A 352 -8.75 -0.76 13.07
CA LEU A 352 -10.17 -0.45 13.33
C LEU A 352 -10.77 -1.39 14.38
N VAL A 353 -10.54 -2.68 14.24
CA VAL A 353 -11.07 -3.70 15.16
C VAL A 353 -10.44 -3.63 16.55
N THR A 354 -9.13 -3.39 16.63
CA THR A 354 -8.38 -3.60 17.87
C THR A 354 -7.93 -2.32 18.56
N GLY A 355 -7.66 -1.26 17.83
CA GLY A 355 -7.00 -0.03 18.31
C GLY A 355 -5.55 -0.24 18.73
N ASP A 356 -4.90 -1.36 18.38
CA ASP A 356 -3.52 -1.68 18.77
C ASP A 356 -2.53 -0.89 17.91
N VAL A 357 -1.71 -0.07 18.56
CA VAL A 357 -0.76 0.85 17.92
C VAL A 357 0.22 0.18 16.97
N LYS A 358 0.59 -1.08 17.21
CA LYS A 358 1.53 -1.82 16.34
C LYS A 358 1.06 -1.87 14.87
N TYR A 359 -0.25 -1.84 14.63
CA TYR A 359 -0.82 -1.80 13.30
C TYR A 359 -0.63 -0.43 12.64
N ALA A 360 -0.80 0.64 13.40
CA ALA A 360 -0.54 1.99 12.91
C ALA A 360 0.96 2.24 12.66
N ASP A 361 1.85 1.67 13.49
CA ASP A 361 3.32 1.74 13.29
C ASP A 361 3.76 1.01 12.00
N TYR A 362 3.21 -0.18 11.76
CA TYR A 362 3.49 -0.90 10.52
C TYR A 362 2.90 -0.19 9.30
N TYR A 363 1.67 0.33 9.41
CA TYR A 363 1.04 1.09 8.32
C TYR A 363 1.89 2.29 7.90
N GLU A 364 2.39 3.11 8.85
CA GLU A 364 3.28 4.23 8.53
C GLU A 364 4.54 3.76 7.81
N ARG A 365 5.17 2.69 8.29
CA ARG A 365 6.38 2.12 7.66
C ARG A 365 6.15 1.75 6.21
N VAL A 366 5.07 1.01 5.93
CA VAL A 366 4.70 0.59 4.57
C VAL A 366 4.28 1.78 3.72
N HIS A 367 3.45 2.67 4.26
CA HIS A 367 2.98 3.85 3.55
C HIS A 367 4.15 4.69 3.01
N ILE A 368 5.12 5.00 3.86
CA ILE A 368 6.25 5.86 3.47
C ILE A 368 7.24 5.09 2.59
N ASN A 369 7.65 3.88 2.99
CA ASN A 369 8.82 3.24 2.40
C ASN A 369 8.48 2.25 1.28
N GLU A 370 7.21 1.83 1.18
CA GLU A 370 6.73 0.93 0.13
C GLU A 370 5.74 1.61 -0.83
N ILE A 371 4.67 2.24 -0.31
CA ILE A 371 3.63 2.84 -1.15
C ILE A 371 4.17 4.10 -1.85
N LEU A 372 4.60 5.12 -1.09
CA LEU A 372 5.13 6.35 -1.69
C LEU A 372 6.36 6.09 -2.57
N SER A 373 7.11 5.01 -2.28
CA SER A 373 8.28 4.62 -3.08
C SER A 373 7.93 3.88 -4.37
N SER A 374 6.69 3.46 -4.56
CA SER A 374 6.27 2.63 -5.70
C SER A 374 5.93 3.44 -6.97
N MET A 375 5.66 4.73 -6.86
CA MET A 375 5.33 5.59 -8.00
C MET A 375 6.51 6.47 -8.42
N ASN A 376 6.70 6.62 -9.70
CA ASN A 376 7.58 7.64 -10.28
C ASN A 376 6.87 8.99 -10.23
N PRO A 377 7.34 9.96 -9.43
CA PRO A 377 6.68 11.25 -9.26
C PRO A 377 6.69 12.14 -10.50
N ASP A 378 7.53 11.84 -11.49
CA ASP A 378 7.56 12.59 -12.76
C ASP A 378 6.47 12.06 -13.71
N THR A 379 6.23 10.74 -13.75
CA THR A 379 5.37 10.10 -14.76
C THR A 379 4.05 9.55 -14.22
N GLY A 380 3.92 9.30 -12.90
CA GLY A 380 2.76 8.64 -12.31
C GLY A 380 2.74 7.12 -12.50
N MET A 381 3.77 6.54 -13.12
CA MET A 381 3.82 5.09 -13.33
C MET A 381 4.38 4.36 -12.12
N THR A 382 3.84 3.17 -11.84
CA THR A 382 4.20 2.37 -10.68
C THR A 382 5.17 1.24 -11.02
N THR A 383 5.96 0.83 -10.03
CA THR A 383 6.88 -0.30 -10.14
C THR A 383 6.21 -1.60 -9.69
N TYR A 384 6.67 -2.73 -10.23
CA TYR A 384 6.25 -4.06 -9.79
C TYR A 384 6.99 -4.45 -8.51
N PHE A 385 8.31 -4.60 -8.61
CA PHE A 385 9.20 -4.99 -7.53
C PHE A 385 10.03 -3.80 -7.02
N LYS A 386 10.39 -3.85 -5.75
CA LYS A 386 11.35 -2.95 -5.11
C LYS A 386 12.49 -3.80 -4.54
N ALA A 387 13.61 -3.79 -5.26
CA ALA A 387 14.77 -4.62 -4.96
C ALA A 387 15.31 -4.37 -3.54
N MET A 388 15.61 -5.45 -2.81
CA MET A 388 16.34 -5.40 -1.54
C MET A 388 17.82 -5.74 -1.72
N GLY A 389 18.19 -6.29 -2.88
CA GLY A 389 19.57 -6.44 -3.30
C GLY A 389 20.19 -5.10 -3.67
N THR A 390 21.45 -4.88 -3.31
CA THR A 390 22.18 -3.65 -3.61
C THR A 390 22.59 -3.59 -5.08
N GLY A 391 22.42 -2.43 -5.72
CA GLY A 391 22.84 -2.19 -7.11
C GLY A 391 21.74 -2.30 -8.15
N TYR A 392 20.55 -2.68 -7.76
CA TYR A 392 19.38 -2.68 -8.62
C TYR A 392 18.68 -1.30 -8.61
N PHE A 393 17.61 -1.16 -9.39
CA PHE A 393 16.82 0.07 -9.52
C PHE A 393 15.34 -0.26 -9.72
N LYS A 394 14.46 0.74 -9.56
CA LYS A 394 13.01 0.56 -9.76
C LYS A 394 12.69 0.56 -11.25
N VAL A 395 11.96 -0.47 -11.71
CA VAL A 395 11.45 -0.59 -13.08
C VAL A 395 9.99 -0.21 -13.08
N PHE A 396 9.66 0.90 -13.72
CA PHE A 396 8.29 1.41 -13.76
C PHE A 396 7.51 0.87 -14.95
N ALA A 397 6.19 0.77 -14.79
CA ALA A 397 5.26 0.43 -15.86
C ALA A 397 5.25 1.49 -16.97
N THR A 398 4.59 1.16 -18.06
CA THR A 398 4.26 2.08 -19.15
C THR A 398 2.75 2.35 -19.15
N PRO A 399 2.29 3.48 -19.69
CA PRO A 399 0.89 3.90 -19.51
C PRO A 399 -0.14 2.96 -20.13
N THR A 400 0.17 2.27 -21.25
CA THR A 400 -0.86 1.66 -22.10
C THR A 400 -0.56 0.23 -22.58
N ASP A 401 0.53 -0.40 -22.14
CA ASP A 401 0.99 -1.68 -22.68
C ASP A 401 1.56 -2.67 -21.65
N ARG A 402 1.41 -2.43 -20.33
CA ARG A 402 1.82 -3.33 -19.26
C ARG A 402 0.63 -3.89 -18.50
N PHE A 403 -0.07 -3.04 -17.79
CA PHE A 403 -1.27 -3.38 -17.00
C PHE A 403 -1.05 -4.53 -16.02
N TRP A 404 0.10 -4.52 -15.34
CA TRP A 404 0.36 -5.46 -14.25
C TRP A 404 -0.67 -5.30 -13.12
N CYS A 405 -0.82 -6.32 -12.29
CA CYS A 405 -1.59 -6.19 -11.05
C CYS A 405 -1.13 -4.98 -10.23
N CYS A 406 0.19 -4.73 -10.17
CA CYS A 406 0.78 -3.60 -9.47
C CYS A 406 0.47 -2.24 -10.12
N THR A 407 0.16 -2.18 -11.41
CA THR A 407 -0.40 -0.97 -12.03
C THR A 407 -1.78 -0.68 -11.45
N GLY A 408 -2.60 -1.71 -11.27
CA GLY A 408 -3.92 -1.62 -10.69
C GLY A 408 -3.90 -1.20 -9.21
N THR A 409 -3.14 -1.89 -8.37
CA THR A 409 -3.00 -1.49 -6.96
C THR A 409 -2.33 -0.13 -6.80
N GLY A 410 -1.46 0.26 -7.75
CA GLY A 410 -0.89 1.60 -7.82
C GLY A 410 -1.96 2.67 -7.98
N MET A 411 -2.89 2.50 -8.92
CA MET A 411 -4.03 3.40 -9.10
C MET A 411 -4.83 3.59 -7.80
N GLU A 412 -5.10 2.51 -7.08
CA GLU A 412 -5.86 2.58 -5.83
C GLU A 412 -5.06 3.23 -4.68
N ASN A 413 -3.75 3.00 -4.59
CA ASN A 413 -2.91 3.54 -3.53
C ASN A 413 -2.91 5.07 -3.51
N PHE A 414 -2.81 5.70 -4.69
CA PHE A 414 -2.61 7.14 -4.79
C PHE A 414 -3.90 7.94 -4.86
N THR A 415 -5.06 7.30 -4.97
CA THR A 415 -6.36 7.94 -4.90
C THR A 415 -6.95 8.02 -3.49
N LYS A 416 -6.31 7.36 -2.51
CA LYS A 416 -6.76 7.31 -1.11
C LYS A 416 -5.67 7.69 -0.09
N LEU A 417 -4.78 8.60 -0.45
CA LEU A 417 -3.68 9.04 0.44
C LEU A 417 -4.17 9.71 1.73
N GLY A 418 -5.41 10.21 1.77
CA GLY A 418 -6.05 10.73 2.98
C GLY A 418 -6.53 9.66 3.96
N ASP A 419 -6.53 8.41 3.54
CA ASP A 419 -6.87 7.26 4.37
C ASP A 419 -5.86 7.09 5.52
N SER A 420 -6.32 6.60 6.64
CA SER A 420 -5.48 6.19 7.78
C SER A 420 -4.64 7.29 8.45
N ILE A 421 -4.88 8.58 8.16
CA ILE A 421 -4.26 9.69 8.91
C ILE A 421 -4.98 9.86 10.24
N TYR A 422 -6.29 9.74 10.23
CA TYR A 422 -7.18 9.94 11.37
C TYR A 422 -8.18 8.81 11.51
N PHE A 423 -8.47 8.44 12.77
CA PHE A 423 -9.55 7.55 13.14
C PHE A 423 -10.31 8.16 14.32
N HIS A 424 -11.53 7.68 14.56
CA HIS A 424 -12.33 8.18 15.67
C HIS A 424 -13.17 7.10 16.35
N SER A 425 -13.55 7.35 17.59
CA SER A 425 -14.74 6.78 18.22
C SER A 425 -15.88 7.79 18.10
N ASP A 426 -16.95 7.58 18.84
CA ASP A 426 -18.05 8.57 18.89
C ASP A 426 -17.60 9.92 19.45
N LYS A 427 -16.55 9.95 20.28
CA LYS A 427 -16.14 11.12 21.06
C LYS A 427 -14.70 11.57 20.83
N ASP A 428 -13.80 10.66 20.55
CA ASP A 428 -12.37 10.88 20.61
C ASP A 428 -11.72 10.66 19.25
N LEU A 429 -10.62 11.37 18.99
CA LEU A 429 -9.86 11.35 17.76
C LEU A 429 -8.51 10.65 17.97
N TRP A 430 -8.12 9.77 17.05
CA TRP A 430 -6.79 9.18 16.94
C TRP A 430 -6.04 9.75 15.74
N ILE A 431 -4.84 10.22 15.99
CA ILE A 431 -3.90 10.73 14.97
C ILE A 431 -2.81 9.67 14.80
N THR A 432 -2.79 8.99 13.66
CA THR A 432 -1.92 7.85 13.41
C THR A 432 -0.77 8.17 12.45
N LEU A 433 -0.96 9.09 11.50
CA LEU A 433 0.07 9.53 10.58
C LEU A 433 0.33 11.04 10.72
N TYR A 434 1.61 11.39 10.71
CA TYR A 434 2.03 12.79 10.77
C TYR A 434 2.27 13.32 9.34
N VAL A 435 1.18 13.58 8.62
CA VAL A 435 1.14 14.10 7.25
C VAL A 435 0.40 15.43 7.25
N SER A 436 0.97 16.46 6.62
CA SER A 436 0.29 17.77 6.51
C SER A 436 -1.08 17.60 5.84
N SER A 437 -2.14 17.90 6.59
CA SER A 437 -3.52 17.62 6.20
C SER A 437 -4.51 18.49 6.98
N THR A 438 -5.77 18.52 6.52
CA THR A 438 -6.88 19.14 7.23
C THR A 438 -7.96 18.09 7.42
N LEU A 439 -8.41 17.91 8.66
CA LEU A 439 -9.57 17.12 9.03
C LEU A 439 -10.78 18.03 9.24
N ASN A 440 -11.92 17.66 8.69
CA ASN A 440 -13.21 18.26 9.00
C ASN A 440 -14.17 17.18 9.54
N TRP A 441 -14.15 16.96 10.85
CA TRP A 441 -15.04 16.00 11.51
C TRP A 441 -16.44 16.57 11.64
N LYS A 442 -17.22 16.45 10.56
CA LYS A 442 -18.54 17.09 10.38
C LYS A 442 -19.52 16.75 11.50
N SER A 443 -19.61 15.47 11.89
CA SER A 443 -20.55 14.99 12.91
C SER A 443 -20.26 15.51 14.34
N ARG A 444 -19.01 15.92 14.61
CA ARG A 444 -18.57 16.47 15.90
C ARG A 444 -18.38 17.99 15.88
N GLY A 445 -18.41 18.63 14.71
CA GLY A 445 -18.07 20.04 14.60
C GLY A 445 -16.62 20.36 14.97
N LEU A 446 -15.71 19.39 14.84
CA LEU A 446 -14.28 19.56 15.06
C LEU A 446 -13.58 19.70 13.73
N SER A 447 -12.79 20.74 13.55
CA SER A 447 -11.88 20.86 12.42
C SER A 447 -10.48 21.09 12.89
N LEU A 448 -9.53 20.39 12.29
CA LEU A 448 -8.14 20.35 12.71
C LEU A 448 -7.21 20.45 11.50
N THR A 449 -6.27 21.37 11.51
CA THR A 449 -5.20 21.42 10.49
C THR A 449 -3.91 20.92 11.10
N GLN A 450 -3.30 19.91 10.46
CA GLN A 450 -1.97 19.40 10.78
C GLN A 450 -0.96 19.97 9.79
N SER A 451 0.11 20.56 10.32
CA SER A 451 1.28 20.99 9.55
C SER A 451 2.52 20.35 10.13
N THR A 452 3.28 19.68 9.29
CA THR A 452 4.48 18.97 9.74
C THR A 452 5.63 19.16 8.76
N GLY A 453 6.82 19.28 9.30
CA GLY A 453 8.07 19.22 8.53
C GLY A 453 8.83 17.91 8.76
N LEU A 454 8.18 16.92 9.37
CA LEU A 454 8.77 15.62 9.66
C LEU A 454 9.22 14.89 8.37
N PRO A 455 10.37 14.25 8.41
CA PRO A 455 11.36 14.23 9.49
C PRO A 455 12.50 15.23 9.29
N LEU A 456 12.39 16.19 8.36
CA LEU A 456 13.41 17.25 8.20
C LEU A 456 13.45 18.17 9.42
N SER A 457 12.30 18.52 9.97
CA SER A 457 12.15 19.04 11.32
C SER A 457 11.64 17.94 12.25
N ASN A 458 11.72 18.16 13.53
CA ASN A 458 11.27 17.20 14.54
C ASN A 458 9.89 17.50 15.10
N THR A 459 9.10 18.36 14.45
CA THR A 459 7.83 18.85 14.99
C THR A 459 6.66 18.62 14.05
N ALA A 460 5.50 18.35 14.66
CA ALA A 460 4.19 18.46 14.04
C ALA A 460 3.34 19.45 14.83
N THR A 461 2.65 20.33 14.14
CA THR A 461 1.77 21.35 14.73
C THR A 461 0.34 21.06 14.30
N PHE A 462 -0.57 21.10 15.25
CA PHE A 462 -2.01 21.01 15.01
C PHE A 462 -2.67 22.32 15.43
N THR A 463 -3.57 22.81 14.58
CA THR A 463 -4.39 23.99 14.89
C THR A 463 -5.86 23.59 14.82
N VAL A 464 -6.57 23.80 15.92
CA VAL A 464 -8.01 23.59 15.96
C VAL A 464 -8.67 24.78 15.26
N THR A 465 -9.36 24.54 14.15
CA THR A 465 -10.03 25.61 13.38
C THR A 465 -11.52 25.72 13.69
N ALA A 466 -12.12 24.63 14.18
CA ALA A 466 -13.46 24.61 14.77
C ALA A 466 -13.48 23.56 15.90
N ALA A 467 -14.26 23.80 16.94
CA ALA A 467 -14.33 22.91 18.09
C ALA A 467 -15.77 22.74 18.61
N PRO A 468 -16.13 21.53 19.10
CA PRO A 468 -17.38 21.30 19.80
C PRO A 468 -17.36 21.96 21.20
N THR A 469 -18.51 22.03 21.85
CA THR A 469 -18.65 22.62 23.19
C THR A 469 -18.26 21.67 24.32
N ASP A 470 -18.19 20.36 24.03
CA ASP A 470 -17.79 19.32 24.98
C ASP A 470 -16.32 18.92 24.78
N ALA A 471 -15.77 18.20 25.75
CA ALA A 471 -14.38 17.75 25.71
C ALA A 471 -14.19 16.66 24.64
N VAL A 472 -13.07 16.74 23.93
CA VAL A 472 -12.59 15.72 22.99
C VAL A 472 -11.18 15.33 23.38
N SER A 473 -10.90 14.02 23.40
CA SER A 473 -9.53 13.52 23.55
C SER A 473 -8.87 13.43 22.19
N LEU A 474 -7.73 14.08 22.03
CA LEU A 474 -6.84 13.92 20.90
C LEU A 474 -5.76 12.92 21.28
N ASN A 475 -5.77 11.75 20.63
CA ASN A 475 -4.87 10.64 20.90
C ASN A 475 -3.77 10.61 19.83
N PHE A 476 -2.59 11.12 20.19
CA PHE A 476 -1.44 11.20 19.30
C PHE A 476 -0.63 9.92 19.37
N ARG A 477 -0.40 9.24 18.26
CA ARG A 477 0.46 8.06 18.24
C ARG A 477 1.87 8.42 18.69
N LYS A 478 2.45 7.63 19.59
CA LYS A 478 3.88 7.64 19.87
C LYS A 478 4.53 6.62 18.95
N PRO A 479 5.19 7.05 17.84
CA PRO A 479 5.75 6.12 16.89
C PRO A 479 6.84 5.21 17.48
N ASP A 480 6.94 3.96 16.98
CA ASP A 480 7.93 2.98 17.42
C ASP A 480 9.38 3.45 17.19
N TRP A 481 9.64 4.21 16.12
CA TRP A 481 10.96 4.78 15.85
C TRP A 481 11.42 5.83 16.85
N THR A 482 10.57 6.32 17.75
CA THR A 482 10.99 7.15 18.89
C THR A 482 11.65 6.34 19.99
N ALA A 483 11.58 5.01 19.91
CA ALA A 483 12.11 4.06 20.89
C ALA A 483 11.67 4.39 22.33
N SER A 484 12.60 4.34 23.31
CA SER A 484 12.35 4.70 24.70
C SER A 484 12.36 6.21 24.97
N CYS A 485 12.66 7.03 23.96
CA CYS A 485 12.77 8.48 24.14
C CYS A 485 11.41 9.14 24.33
N GLN A 486 11.42 10.27 25.02
CA GLN A 486 10.19 11.02 25.29
C GLN A 486 9.78 11.87 24.10
N VAL A 487 8.49 11.94 23.83
CA VAL A 487 7.83 12.88 22.94
C VAL A 487 7.29 14.02 23.78
N ALA A 488 7.58 15.26 23.42
CA ALA A 488 7.08 16.43 24.12
C ALA A 488 5.82 16.98 23.45
N ILE A 489 4.84 17.39 24.25
CA ILE A 489 3.60 18.02 23.76
C ILE A 489 3.42 19.35 24.48
N ALA A 490 3.05 20.40 23.76
CA ALA A 490 2.60 21.66 24.30
C ALA A 490 1.25 22.07 23.70
N VAL A 491 0.43 22.75 24.51
CA VAL A 491 -0.82 23.35 24.06
C VAL A 491 -0.72 24.86 24.30
N ASN A 492 -0.88 25.66 23.27
CA ASN A 492 -0.76 27.12 23.31
C ASN A 492 0.57 27.59 23.92
N GLY A 493 1.65 26.87 23.58
CA GLY A 493 3.02 27.16 24.08
C GLY A 493 3.30 26.67 25.49
N GLN A 494 2.33 26.06 26.17
CA GLN A 494 2.51 25.52 27.51
C GLN A 494 2.71 24.01 27.44
N ALA A 495 3.79 23.50 28.02
CA ALA A 495 4.04 22.05 28.08
C ALA A 495 2.93 21.35 28.84
N VAL A 496 2.44 20.25 28.31
CA VAL A 496 1.42 19.41 28.92
C VAL A 496 1.96 18.00 29.11
N THR A 497 1.51 17.34 30.19
CA THR A 497 1.79 15.92 30.42
C THR A 497 0.62 15.12 29.88
N PRO A 498 0.77 14.40 28.76
CA PRO A 498 -0.30 13.60 28.21
C PRO A 498 -0.53 12.32 29.05
N VAL A 499 -1.73 11.76 28.95
CA VAL A 499 -1.98 10.42 29.47
C VAL A 499 -1.49 9.41 28.42
N ALA A 500 -0.47 8.62 28.79
CA ALA A 500 0.07 7.58 27.90
C ALA A 500 -0.71 6.27 28.10
N SER A 501 -1.29 5.76 27.02
CA SER A 501 -2.03 4.49 27.02
C SER A 501 -1.99 3.83 25.64
N GLY A 502 -1.68 2.53 25.57
CA GLY A 502 -1.77 1.73 24.36
C GLY A 502 -0.91 2.26 23.20
N GLY A 503 0.21 2.95 23.49
CA GLY A 503 1.06 3.56 22.46
C GLY A 503 0.60 4.93 21.98
N PHE A 504 -0.43 5.51 22.60
CA PHE A 504 -0.91 6.85 22.33
C PHE A 504 -0.66 7.81 23.51
N LEU A 505 -0.50 9.07 23.17
CA LEU A 505 -0.36 10.20 24.09
C LEU A 505 -1.63 11.04 24.01
N SER A 506 -2.50 10.96 25.01
CA SER A 506 -3.83 11.56 25.00
C SER A 506 -3.84 12.90 25.71
N VAL A 507 -4.43 13.90 25.06
CA VAL A 507 -4.72 15.21 25.63
C VAL A 507 -6.23 15.45 25.53
N SER A 508 -6.93 15.49 26.67
CA SER A 508 -8.39 15.64 26.72
C SER A 508 -8.75 17.00 27.33
N ARG A 509 -9.54 17.77 26.61
CA ARG A 509 -10.05 19.08 27.06
C ARG A 509 -11.19 19.59 26.21
N VAL A 510 -11.89 20.62 26.64
CA VAL A 510 -12.73 21.45 25.80
C VAL A 510 -11.80 22.33 24.95
N TRP A 511 -11.77 22.05 23.65
CA TRP A 511 -10.97 22.77 22.69
C TRP A 511 -11.62 24.09 22.29
N GLN A 512 -10.84 25.04 21.82
CA GLN A 512 -11.30 26.31 21.26
C GLN A 512 -10.68 26.53 19.88
N ALA A 513 -11.39 27.28 19.04
CA ALA A 513 -10.82 27.70 17.78
C ALA A 513 -9.50 28.49 18.03
N ASN A 514 -8.48 28.18 17.24
CA ASN A 514 -7.12 28.66 17.34
C ASN A 514 -6.28 28.03 18.47
N ASP A 515 -6.79 27.04 19.21
CA ASP A 515 -5.91 26.24 20.05
C ASP A 515 -4.84 25.57 19.18
N ARG A 516 -3.59 25.67 19.63
CA ARG A 516 -2.42 25.12 18.94
C ARG A 516 -1.80 24.01 19.77
N ILE A 517 -1.56 22.87 19.17
CA ILE A 517 -0.84 21.76 19.77
C ILE A 517 0.46 21.57 19.00
N ASP A 518 1.59 21.64 19.69
CA ASP A 518 2.91 21.35 19.12
C ASP A 518 3.43 20.05 19.73
N ILE A 519 3.86 19.15 18.85
CA ILE A 519 4.46 17.86 19.24
C ILE A 519 5.88 17.82 18.71
N ALA A 520 6.84 17.54 19.60
CA ALA A 520 8.23 17.38 19.23
C ALA A 520 8.68 15.94 19.43
N PHE A 521 9.28 15.36 18.40
CA PHE A 521 9.72 13.96 18.35
C PHE A 521 11.24 13.85 18.46
N PRO A 522 11.76 12.86 19.20
CA PRO A 522 13.17 12.52 19.18
C PRO A 522 13.50 11.73 17.90
N ILE A 523 14.04 12.42 16.89
CA ILE A 523 14.41 11.79 15.60
C ILE A 523 15.93 11.60 15.58
N PHE A 524 16.37 10.42 15.25
CA PHE A 524 17.79 10.06 15.20
C PHE A 524 18.04 8.86 14.27
N PRO A 525 19.29 8.68 13.76
CA PRO A 525 19.67 7.52 13.00
C PRO A 525 19.59 6.23 13.81
N GLN A 526 19.08 5.17 13.19
CA GLN A 526 18.99 3.82 13.76
C GLN A 526 19.48 2.78 12.76
N VAL A 527 19.71 1.57 13.25
CA VAL A 527 20.19 0.42 12.48
C VAL A 527 19.16 -0.70 12.56
N SER A 528 18.83 -1.27 11.41
CA SER A 528 18.10 -2.52 11.29
C SER A 528 19.05 -3.60 10.76
N ARG A 529 19.03 -4.79 11.35
CA ARG A 529 19.86 -5.94 10.96
C ARG A 529 18.96 -7.08 10.50
N LEU A 530 19.42 -7.84 9.51
CA LEU A 530 18.72 -9.06 9.11
C LEU A 530 19.06 -10.21 10.06
N GLN A 531 18.06 -11.04 10.37
CA GLN A 531 18.18 -12.08 11.38
C GLN A 531 19.16 -13.19 10.96
N ASP A 532 19.15 -13.56 9.68
CA ASP A 532 20.03 -14.56 9.07
C ASP A 532 21.43 -14.03 8.74
N ASN A 533 21.66 -12.71 8.83
CA ASN A 533 22.97 -12.10 8.71
C ASN A 533 23.05 -10.77 9.47
N GLN A 534 23.60 -10.80 10.68
CA GLN A 534 23.70 -9.61 11.54
C GLN A 534 24.62 -8.51 10.99
N ASN A 535 25.46 -8.82 9.98
CA ASN A 535 26.28 -7.84 9.27
C ASN A 535 25.56 -7.22 8.07
N ALA A 536 24.40 -7.74 7.65
CA ALA A 536 23.55 -7.11 6.66
C ALA A 536 22.69 -6.06 7.36
N VAL A 537 23.02 -4.79 7.16
CA VAL A 537 22.41 -3.66 7.89
C VAL A 537 21.73 -2.71 6.94
N ALA A 538 20.64 -2.12 7.41
CA ALA A 538 19.98 -0.97 6.81
C ALA A 538 19.92 0.18 7.81
N PHE A 539 19.92 1.41 7.32
CA PHE A 539 19.86 2.63 8.13
C PHE A 539 18.48 3.28 8.03
N THR A 540 17.99 3.75 9.17
CA THR A 540 16.73 4.50 9.24
C THR A 540 16.93 5.84 9.96
N TYR A 541 16.04 6.79 9.69
CA TYR A 541 15.97 8.08 10.37
C TYR A 541 14.51 8.44 10.62
N GLY A 542 14.08 8.32 11.87
CA GLY A 542 12.64 8.37 12.18
C GLY A 542 11.88 7.33 11.36
N PRO A 543 10.78 7.70 10.67
CA PRO A 543 9.99 6.77 9.86
C PRO A 543 10.65 6.37 8.54
N LEU A 544 11.76 7.02 8.15
CA LEU A 544 12.40 6.84 6.85
C LEU A 544 13.38 5.67 6.83
N VAL A 545 13.29 4.83 5.83
CA VAL A 545 14.38 3.97 5.38
C VAL A 545 15.28 4.78 4.45
N LEU A 546 16.59 4.69 4.67
CA LEU A 546 17.59 5.40 3.89
C LEU A 546 18.23 4.47 2.86
N SER A 547 18.50 4.99 1.68
CA SER A 547 19.22 4.28 0.62
C SER A 547 20.30 5.15 0.01
N ALA A 548 21.47 4.56 -0.31
CA ALA A 548 22.52 5.25 -1.02
C ALA A 548 22.39 5.04 -2.52
N GLY A 549 22.69 6.09 -3.31
CA GLY A 549 22.73 6.06 -4.76
C GLY A 549 24.01 5.45 -5.29
N LEU A 550 23.89 4.69 -6.37
CA LEU A 550 24.99 3.94 -7.01
C LEU A 550 25.14 4.27 -8.50
N GLY A 551 24.67 5.47 -8.90
CA GLY A 551 24.77 5.96 -10.27
C GLY A 551 23.70 5.40 -11.20
N THR A 552 23.83 5.77 -12.47
CA THR A 552 22.84 5.47 -13.53
C THR A 552 23.41 4.60 -14.66
N ASP A 553 24.64 4.14 -14.54
CA ASP A 553 25.31 3.39 -15.59
C ASP A 553 24.65 2.03 -15.84
N ASN A 554 24.48 1.69 -17.11
CA ASN A 554 23.97 0.39 -17.55
C ASN A 554 22.64 -0.05 -16.89
N MET A 555 21.69 0.86 -16.69
CA MET A 555 20.37 0.56 -16.14
C MET A 555 19.54 -0.23 -17.15
N THR A 556 19.87 -1.51 -17.31
CA THR A 556 19.16 -2.45 -18.19
C THR A 556 18.21 -3.35 -17.42
N THR A 557 17.26 -3.93 -18.15
CA THR A 557 16.25 -4.85 -17.58
C THR A 557 16.30 -6.19 -18.29
N THR A 558 15.84 -7.23 -17.60
CA THR A 558 15.64 -8.56 -18.15
C THR A 558 14.17 -8.97 -18.00
N PRO A 559 13.62 -9.74 -18.95
CA PRO A 559 12.30 -10.33 -18.78
C PRO A 559 12.22 -11.19 -17.52
N HIS A 560 11.14 -11.03 -16.79
CA HIS A 560 10.83 -11.80 -15.58
C HIS A 560 9.33 -12.13 -15.61
N GLY A 561 9.01 -13.41 -15.88
CA GLY A 561 7.62 -13.81 -15.98
C GLY A 561 6.82 -13.24 -17.15
N VAL A 562 5.49 -13.14 -17.00
CA VAL A 562 4.60 -12.71 -18.06
C VAL A 562 4.66 -11.20 -18.24
N GLN A 563 5.52 -10.72 -19.16
CA GLN A 563 5.68 -9.31 -19.50
C GLN A 563 6.15 -8.40 -18.35
N VAL A 564 6.60 -8.98 -17.25
CA VAL A 564 7.26 -8.24 -16.17
C VAL A 564 8.73 -8.06 -16.49
N LEU A 565 9.32 -6.98 -16.04
CA LEU A 565 10.74 -6.67 -16.21
C LEU A 565 11.39 -6.51 -14.85
N ALA A 566 12.51 -7.20 -14.66
CA ALA A 566 13.37 -7.05 -13.49
C ALA A 566 14.60 -6.20 -13.84
N ALA A 567 15.09 -5.43 -12.88
CA ALA A 567 16.33 -4.68 -13.01
C ALA A 567 17.54 -5.63 -13.05
N THR A 568 18.58 -5.24 -13.78
CA THR A 568 19.88 -5.91 -13.70
C THR A 568 20.86 -5.10 -12.87
N LYS A 569 21.93 -5.71 -12.39
CA LYS A 569 23.06 -5.01 -11.76
C LYS A 569 24.36 -5.33 -12.48
N PRO A 570 25.35 -4.39 -12.53
CA PRO A 570 26.67 -4.66 -13.05
C PRO A 570 27.42 -5.67 -12.15
N ASP A 571 28.27 -6.48 -12.77
CA ASP A 571 29.21 -7.32 -12.04
C ASP A 571 30.20 -6.47 -11.23
N GLY A 572 30.58 -6.95 -10.04
CA GLY A 572 31.59 -6.31 -9.20
C GLY A 572 31.11 -5.04 -8.48
N LEU A 573 29.81 -4.70 -8.53
CA LEU A 573 29.30 -3.58 -7.76
C LEU A 573 29.41 -3.90 -6.26
N GLN A 574 30.06 -3.01 -5.51
CA GLN A 574 30.25 -3.21 -4.08
C GLN A 574 28.95 -3.01 -3.31
N ASP A 575 28.60 -3.97 -2.48
CA ASP A 575 27.53 -3.91 -1.51
C ASP A 575 28.05 -3.94 -0.05
N THR A 576 29.38 -3.76 0.10
CA THR A 576 30.09 -3.87 1.38
C THR A 576 30.58 -2.50 1.84
N ILE A 577 30.41 -2.21 3.13
CA ILE A 577 30.99 -1.07 3.83
C ILE A 577 32.01 -1.59 4.85
N LYS A 578 33.26 -1.12 4.77
CA LYS A 578 34.30 -1.51 5.69
C LYS A 578 34.49 -0.46 6.77
N VAL A 579 34.39 -0.88 8.03
CA VAL A 579 34.71 -0.05 9.19
C VAL A 579 36.22 0.18 9.25
N SER A 580 36.66 1.46 9.31
CA SER A 580 38.09 1.84 9.23
C SER A 580 38.85 1.57 10.54
N SER A 581 38.17 1.63 11.70
CA SER A 581 38.77 1.40 13.01
C SER A 581 37.74 0.90 14.02
N GLY A 582 38.18 0.10 14.99
CA GLY A 582 37.31 -0.53 15.97
C GLY A 582 36.55 -1.71 15.38
N THR A 583 35.53 -2.20 16.08
CA THR A 583 34.71 -3.31 15.65
C THR A 583 33.45 -2.86 14.91
N ILE A 584 32.86 -3.76 14.12
CA ILE A 584 31.58 -3.52 13.44
C ILE A 584 30.51 -3.14 14.47
N ASN A 585 30.41 -3.88 15.57
CA ASN A 585 29.38 -3.64 16.58
C ASN A 585 29.54 -2.30 17.30
N ASP A 586 30.79 -1.91 17.64
CA ASP A 586 31.04 -0.60 18.27
C ASP A 586 30.70 0.55 17.32
N TRP A 587 30.97 0.40 16.00
CA TRP A 587 30.62 1.38 14.99
C TRP A 587 29.10 1.52 14.87
N LEU A 588 28.38 0.37 14.80
CA LEU A 588 26.92 0.37 14.71
C LEU A 588 26.25 0.85 16.01
N ALA A 589 26.83 0.57 17.17
CA ALA A 589 26.35 1.08 18.45
C ALA A 589 26.42 2.62 18.53
N ASN A 590 27.36 3.22 17.82
CA ASN A 590 27.54 4.67 17.75
C ASN A 590 26.95 5.29 16.47
N ILE A 591 25.91 4.69 15.89
CA ILE A 591 25.32 5.11 14.61
C ILE A 591 24.86 6.56 14.58
N GLN A 592 24.39 7.11 15.70
CA GLN A 592 23.98 8.51 15.82
C GLN A 592 25.14 9.50 15.57
N ALA A 593 26.38 9.11 15.83
CA ALA A 593 27.57 9.89 15.52
C ALA A 593 28.18 9.55 14.16
N ASN A 594 27.93 8.33 13.65
CA ASN A 594 28.57 7.76 12.47
C ASN A 594 27.76 7.90 11.18
N LEU A 595 26.46 8.18 11.28
CA LEU A 595 25.58 8.54 10.14
C LEU A 595 25.13 9.98 10.32
N VAL A 596 25.81 10.90 9.65
CA VAL A 596 25.71 12.36 9.90
C VAL A 596 24.85 13.01 8.86
N GLN A 597 23.80 13.67 9.33
CA GLN A 597 22.90 14.47 8.49
C GLN A 597 23.59 15.73 7.96
N THR A 598 23.41 16.04 6.68
CA THR A 598 23.77 17.34 6.11
C THR A 598 22.80 18.40 6.63
N PRO A 599 23.28 19.51 7.21
CA PRO A 599 22.41 20.54 7.77
C PRO A 599 21.33 21.02 6.80
N GLY A 600 20.07 20.99 7.25
CA GLY A 600 18.92 21.44 6.48
C GLY A 600 18.46 20.51 5.34
N LYS A 601 19.01 19.29 5.23
CA LYS A 601 18.69 18.30 4.21
C LYS A 601 18.44 16.92 4.79
N LEU A 602 17.66 16.11 4.10
CA LEU A 602 17.53 14.68 4.37
C LEU A 602 18.60 13.90 3.58
N GLU A 603 19.85 14.32 3.75
CA GLU A 603 21.04 13.68 3.17
C GLU A 603 21.97 13.30 4.31
N PHE A 604 22.50 12.08 4.27
CA PHE A 604 23.33 11.52 5.33
C PHE A 604 24.60 10.94 4.78
N ASN A 605 25.71 11.14 5.50
CA ASN A 605 27.03 10.65 5.14
C ASN A 605 27.59 9.78 6.26
N LEU A 606 28.33 8.73 5.89
CA LEU A 606 29.02 7.87 6.83
C LEU A 606 30.30 8.55 7.36
N LYS A 607 30.71 8.18 8.57
CA LYS A 607 32.00 8.51 9.16
C LYS A 607 32.67 7.27 9.72
N GLY A 608 33.97 7.14 9.51
CA GLY A 608 34.77 6.05 10.03
C GLY A 608 34.65 4.75 9.23
N THR A 609 34.38 4.88 7.92
CA THR A 609 34.33 3.77 6.98
C THR A 609 35.15 4.06 5.71
N ASP A 610 35.36 3.07 4.86
CA ASP A 610 35.96 3.23 3.53
C ASP A 610 35.05 3.93 2.53
N SER A 611 33.80 4.16 2.92
CA SER A 611 32.75 4.79 2.11
C SER A 611 32.44 6.23 2.53
N ASP A 612 33.27 6.80 3.43
CA ASP A 612 33.14 8.20 3.86
C ASP A 612 33.19 9.15 2.65
N GLY A 613 32.20 10.02 2.52
CA GLY A 613 32.06 10.97 1.42
C GLY A 613 31.78 10.38 0.03
N LYS A 614 31.64 9.03 -0.10
CA LYS A 614 31.33 8.35 -1.35
C LYS A 614 29.86 7.95 -1.47
N LEU A 615 29.25 7.52 -0.37
CA LEU A 615 27.86 7.12 -0.30
C LEU A 615 27.06 8.23 0.37
N VAL A 616 26.06 8.76 -0.35
CA VAL A 616 25.08 9.70 0.19
C VAL A 616 23.74 8.99 0.33
N PHE A 617 23.28 8.88 1.57
CA PHE A 617 22.01 8.26 1.91
C PHE A 617 20.90 9.31 1.91
N ILE A 618 19.78 8.99 1.26
CA ILE A 618 18.57 9.83 1.23
C ILE A 618 17.34 8.93 1.51
N PRO A 619 16.16 9.51 1.78
CA PRO A 619 14.93 8.74 1.93
C PRO A 619 14.68 7.84 0.71
N HIS A 620 14.44 6.55 0.96
CA HIS A 620 14.27 5.56 -0.12
C HIS A 620 13.08 5.89 -1.03
N TYR A 621 11.99 6.45 -0.49
CA TYR A 621 10.83 6.79 -1.30
C TYR A 621 11.13 7.81 -2.40
N SER A 622 12.07 8.74 -2.15
CA SER A 622 12.46 9.76 -3.12
C SER A 622 13.48 9.27 -4.17
N ARG A 623 13.98 8.03 -4.05
CA ARG A 623 14.98 7.47 -4.96
C ARG A 623 14.30 6.67 -6.06
N TYR A 624 14.28 7.20 -7.29
CA TYR A 624 13.57 6.60 -8.42
C TYR A 624 14.29 6.71 -9.77
N LYS A 625 15.46 7.34 -9.82
CA LYS A 625 16.19 7.61 -11.06
C LYS A 625 17.51 6.85 -11.22
N ASP A 626 17.98 6.22 -10.16
CA ASP A 626 19.31 5.62 -10.09
C ASP A 626 19.28 4.24 -9.42
N ARG A 627 20.38 3.55 -9.54
CA ARG A 627 20.66 2.33 -8.77
C ARG A 627 20.81 2.68 -7.32
N TYR A 628 20.43 1.73 -6.42
CA TYR A 628 20.47 1.99 -4.99
C TYR A 628 20.91 0.78 -4.16
N GLY A 629 21.33 1.06 -2.93
CA GLY A 629 21.48 0.09 -1.87
C GLY A 629 20.75 0.51 -0.62
N ILE A 630 19.93 -0.39 -0.06
CA ILE A 630 19.28 -0.26 1.25
C ILE A 630 20.08 -1.04 2.28
N TYR A 631 20.32 -2.32 2.02
CA TYR A 631 21.10 -3.19 2.89
C TYR A 631 22.56 -3.24 2.44
N TRP A 632 23.45 -3.11 3.41
CA TRP A 632 24.88 -3.12 3.22
C TRP A 632 25.54 -4.18 4.09
N LEU A 633 26.49 -4.90 3.52
CA LEU A 633 27.29 -5.88 4.27
C LEU A 633 28.42 -5.16 4.99
N MET A 634 28.34 -5.11 6.32
CA MET A 634 29.41 -4.51 7.11
C MET A 634 30.59 -5.46 7.22
N SER A 635 31.79 -4.95 7.01
CA SER A 635 33.05 -5.68 7.13
C SER A 635 34.03 -4.93 8.04
N GLY A 636 34.94 -5.66 8.66
CA GLY A 636 35.92 -5.12 9.61
C GLY A 636 36.19 -6.08 10.76
N ALA A 637 36.82 -5.62 11.84
CA ALA A 637 37.05 -6.42 13.03
C ALA A 637 35.73 -6.81 13.68
N THR A 638 35.62 -8.07 14.07
CA THR A 638 34.48 -8.63 14.81
C THR A 638 34.62 -8.39 16.31
N GLY A 639 33.55 -8.55 17.07
CA GLY A 639 33.50 -8.30 18.52
C GLY A 639 32.83 -6.97 18.85
N GLY A 640 33.01 -6.46 20.04
CA GLY A 640 32.29 -5.27 20.57
C GLY A 640 30.91 -5.61 21.06
N THR A 641 30.22 -4.61 21.65
CA THR A 641 28.86 -4.74 22.12
C THR A 641 27.86 -4.37 21.04
N ALA A 642 26.92 -5.29 20.76
CA ALA A 642 25.88 -5.06 19.76
C ALA A 642 24.77 -4.07 20.24
N THR A 643 24.81 -3.64 21.48
CA THR A 643 23.81 -2.74 22.06
C THR A 643 24.04 -1.31 21.59
N ALA A 644 23.03 -0.70 20.98
CA ALA A 644 23.09 0.69 20.56
C ALA A 644 23.28 1.62 21.76
N ASN A 645 24.23 2.56 21.65
CA ASN A 645 24.38 3.67 22.59
C ASN A 645 23.32 4.72 22.31
N LEU A 646 22.08 4.45 22.74
CA LEU A 646 20.96 5.35 22.48
C LEU A 646 21.10 6.62 23.33
N SER A 647 21.34 7.74 22.67
CA SER A 647 21.26 9.08 23.27
C SER A 647 19.99 9.75 22.76
N CYS A 648 19.01 9.91 23.65
CA CYS A 648 17.77 10.58 23.29
C CYS A 648 18.03 12.07 23.00
N PRO A 649 17.75 12.55 21.76
CA PRO A 649 17.82 13.98 21.49
C PRO A 649 16.89 14.75 22.42
N ALA A 650 17.36 15.90 22.87
CA ALA A 650 16.49 16.80 23.61
C ALA A 650 15.37 17.30 22.70
N VAL A 651 14.12 17.18 23.16
CA VAL A 651 12.96 17.72 22.47
C VAL A 651 12.35 18.85 23.27
N ALA A 652 12.13 19.98 22.65
CA ALA A 652 11.45 21.12 23.24
C ALA A 652 10.36 21.59 22.29
N THR A 653 9.15 21.78 22.78
CA THR A 653 8.09 22.51 22.12
C THR A 653 8.37 23.99 22.33
N GLY A 654 9.10 24.66 21.41
CA GLY A 654 9.48 26.05 21.50
C GLY A 654 8.27 26.98 21.45
N GLY A 655 8.04 27.73 22.48
CA GLY A 655 7.27 28.97 22.38
C GLY A 655 7.95 29.92 21.39
N GLY A 656 7.18 30.43 20.43
CA GLY A 656 7.56 31.23 19.26
C GLY A 656 8.85 32.03 19.38
N GLY A 657 9.85 31.63 18.60
CA GLY A 657 11.08 32.37 18.38
C GLY A 657 11.63 31.98 17.03
N THR A 658 11.82 32.99 16.20
CA THR A 658 12.39 32.96 14.86
C THR A 658 13.57 32.02 14.70
N ALA A 659 13.58 31.27 13.62
CA ALA A 659 14.65 30.40 13.16
C ALA A 659 16.00 31.10 13.18
N GLY A 660 16.90 30.63 14.04
CA GLY A 660 18.30 30.99 14.04
C GLY A 660 19.13 29.77 14.33
N GLY A 661 19.82 29.27 13.29
CA GLY A 661 20.73 28.16 13.39
C GLY A 661 21.93 28.46 14.28
N GLY A 662 22.36 27.50 15.07
CA GLY A 662 23.62 27.56 15.81
C GLY A 662 23.84 26.30 16.65
N ALA A 663 24.41 25.28 16.04
CA ALA A 663 24.96 24.14 16.75
C ALA A 663 26.30 24.54 17.38
N GLY A 664 26.29 24.82 18.67
CA GLY A 664 27.53 24.99 19.45
C GLY A 664 27.96 23.66 20.02
N GLY A 665 28.99 23.08 19.49
CA GLY A 665 29.68 21.93 20.05
C GLY A 665 30.40 22.31 21.32
N SER A 666 30.08 21.65 22.45
CA SER A 666 30.89 21.71 23.67
C SER A 666 32.02 20.70 23.57
N VAL A 667 33.23 21.20 23.44
CA VAL A 667 34.46 20.44 23.65
C VAL A 667 34.80 20.50 25.13
N GLY A 668 34.75 19.40 25.82
CA GLY A 668 35.25 19.21 27.16
C GLY A 668 36.78 19.24 27.17
N GLY A 669 37.38 20.14 27.90
CA GLY A 669 38.79 20.16 28.24
C GLY A 669 38.95 20.28 29.73
N SER A 670 39.68 19.32 30.29
CA SER A 670 40.05 19.17 31.68
C SER A 670 41.18 20.07 32.13
N GLY A 671 41.10 20.68 33.29
CA GLY A 671 42.11 20.76 34.30
C GLY A 671 43.07 21.90 34.25
N GLY A 672 43.17 22.64 35.38
CA GLY A 672 44.38 23.37 35.77
C GLY A 672 44.11 24.61 36.62
N ALA A 673 44.62 24.56 37.78
CA ALA A 673 44.42 25.43 38.95
C ALA A 673 45.02 26.83 38.88
N ALA A 674 44.39 27.74 39.66
CA ALA A 674 44.93 28.78 40.51
C ALA A 674 45.71 29.93 39.91
N GLY A 675 45.24 31.13 40.22
CA GLY A 675 46.07 32.35 40.21
C GLY A 675 45.22 33.61 40.39
N SER A 676 45.39 34.22 41.55
CA SER A 676 44.74 35.34 42.17
C SER A 676 45.25 36.69 41.68
N ILE A 677 44.40 37.72 41.85
CA ILE A 677 44.72 39.17 42.12
C ILE A 677 44.83 40.12 40.92
N GLY A 678 44.08 41.22 40.99
CA GLY A 678 44.45 42.48 40.38
C GLY A 678 43.28 43.46 40.13
N LYS A 679 43.16 44.43 41.05
CA LYS A 679 42.24 45.58 41.07
C LYS A 679 42.50 46.59 39.96
N GLY A 680 41.49 47.44 39.75
CA GLY A 680 41.53 48.85 39.29
C GLY A 680 41.11 49.02 37.85
N GLY A 681 40.36 49.94 37.44
CA GLY A 681 39.83 51.15 37.96
C GLY A 681 39.24 52.00 36.86
N THR A 682 38.14 52.61 37.20
CA THR A 682 37.63 53.94 36.78
C THR A 682 37.61 54.33 35.29
N GLY A 683 36.41 54.66 34.81
CA GLY A 683 36.08 56.06 34.48
C GLY A 683 35.82 56.36 33.01
N GLY A 684 34.71 56.98 32.77
CA GLY A 684 34.63 57.87 31.63
C GLY A 684 33.29 57.92 30.90
N SER A 685 32.48 58.81 31.36
CA SER A 685 31.28 59.40 30.80
C SER A 685 31.42 60.06 29.45
N GLY A 686 30.30 60.18 28.72
CA GLY A 686 30.12 61.16 27.68
C GLY A 686 29.01 60.69 26.71
N SER A 687 27.86 61.06 26.88
CA SER A 687 26.90 62.13 26.65
C SER A 687 26.88 62.72 25.23
N GLY A 688 25.65 62.76 24.72
CA GLY A 688 25.17 63.62 23.67
C GLY A 688 24.88 62.96 22.36
N GLY A 689 23.80 63.13 21.74
CA GLY A 689 22.69 64.01 21.79
C GLY A 689 22.10 64.22 20.45
N THR A 690 20.77 64.15 20.47
CA THR A 690 19.77 64.91 19.74
C THR A 690 19.57 64.84 18.25
N THR A 691 18.30 64.39 17.94
CA THR A 691 17.28 65.00 17.05
C THR A 691 17.55 65.11 15.56
N SER A 692 16.67 64.76 14.68
CA SER A 692 15.33 65.29 14.38
C SER A 692 14.75 64.66 13.15
N SER A 693 13.53 64.27 13.20
CA SER A 693 12.31 64.68 12.48
C SER A 693 12.29 64.69 10.94
N GLY A 694 11.23 64.09 10.44
CA GLY A 694 10.52 64.47 9.19
C GLY A 694 10.64 63.37 8.15
N GLY A 695 9.65 62.92 7.49
CA GLY A 695 8.35 63.35 7.18
C GLY A 695 7.68 62.35 6.22
N VAL A 696 6.45 62.20 6.38
CA VAL A 696 5.32 61.81 5.55
C VAL A 696 5.57 61.48 4.06
N GLY A 697 5.02 60.35 3.61
CA GLY A 697 4.81 60.12 2.19
C GLY A 697 4.00 58.87 1.92
N SER A 698 2.69 59.02 1.83
CA SER A 698 1.67 58.04 1.39
C SER A 698 1.85 57.66 -0.07
N GLY A 699 1.61 56.40 -0.40
CA GLY A 699 1.50 56.00 -1.79
C GLY A 699 0.97 54.59 -1.88
N ALA A 700 -0.33 54.48 -1.89
CA ALA A 700 -1.06 53.27 -2.26
C ALA A 700 -1.02 53.08 -3.76
N ILE A 701 -0.71 51.91 -4.27
CA ILE A 701 -1.16 51.43 -5.58
C ILE A 701 -1.51 49.92 -5.48
N SER A 702 -2.81 49.69 -5.60
CA SER A 702 -3.47 48.44 -5.95
C SER A 702 -3.19 48.08 -7.40
N GLY A 703 -2.98 46.80 -7.66
CA GLY A 703 -2.90 46.25 -9.01
C GLY A 703 -3.33 44.79 -9.03
N SER A 704 -4.64 44.58 -9.06
CA SER A 704 -5.27 43.32 -9.41
C SER A 704 -5.19 43.09 -10.91
N GLY A 705 -4.68 41.93 -11.35
CA GLY A 705 -4.72 41.48 -12.74
C GLY A 705 -5.33 40.10 -12.80
N GLY A 706 -6.67 40.02 -12.92
CA GLY A 706 -7.41 38.83 -13.27
C GLY A 706 -7.35 38.59 -14.78
N ILE A 707 -7.14 37.35 -15.16
CA ILE A 707 -7.33 36.91 -16.54
C ILE A 707 -8.61 36.10 -16.61
N SER A 708 -9.59 36.68 -17.25
CA SER A 708 -10.84 36.08 -17.65
C SER A 708 -10.72 35.57 -19.08
N MET A 709 -11.04 34.30 -19.31
CA MET A 709 -11.30 33.80 -20.67
C MET A 709 -12.79 33.83 -20.92
N THR A 710 -13.19 34.57 -21.95
CA THR A 710 -14.49 34.43 -22.60
C THR A 710 -14.26 34.11 -24.07
N GLY A 711 -14.94 33.06 -24.50
CA GLY A 711 -15.04 32.68 -25.91
C GLY A 711 -15.99 33.52 -26.71
N GLY A 712 -15.82 33.53 -27.99
CA GLY A 712 -16.75 34.14 -28.96
C GLY A 712 -16.40 33.72 -30.37
N THR A 713 -17.38 33.12 -30.98
CA THR A 713 -17.43 32.57 -32.33
C THR A 713 -17.60 33.64 -33.43
N THR A 714 -17.23 33.21 -34.65
CA THR A 714 -17.70 33.53 -36.01
C THR A 714 -17.04 34.59 -36.84
N GLY A 715 -16.69 34.19 -38.06
CA GLY A 715 -17.00 34.94 -39.28
C GLY A 715 -15.79 35.29 -40.15
N SER A 716 -15.54 34.44 -41.15
CA SER A 716 -15.40 34.68 -42.59
C SER A 716 -14.69 35.89 -43.18
N SER A 717 -13.83 35.56 -44.14
CA SER A 717 -13.55 36.22 -45.42
C SER A 717 -12.31 37.14 -45.57
N GLY A 718 -11.38 36.65 -46.42
CA GLY A 718 -10.99 37.35 -47.63
C GLY A 718 -9.77 38.24 -47.58
N GLY A 719 -8.76 37.87 -48.40
CA GLY A 719 -8.02 38.86 -49.09
C GLY A 719 -6.47 38.87 -48.97
N LYS A 720 -5.88 38.14 -49.81
CA LYS A 720 -4.74 38.48 -50.74
C LYS A 720 -3.61 39.41 -50.27
N THR A 721 -2.43 38.92 -50.63
CA THR A 721 -1.31 39.48 -51.34
C THR A 721 -0.01 39.75 -50.60
N GLY A 722 0.99 39.16 -51.17
CA GLY A 722 2.35 39.65 -51.43
C GLY A 722 3.33 39.33 -50.32
N GLY A 723 4.42 38.71 -50.52
CA GLY A 723 5.26 38.38 -51.66
C GLY A 723 6.67 38.51 -51.27
N ILE A 724 7.52 37.60 -51.76
CA ILE A 724 8.97 37.80 -52.01
C ILE A 724 9.89 37.69 -50.76
N ASP A 725 11.00 37.00 -50.73
CA ASP A 725 11.81 36.11 -51.58
C ASP A 725 12.98 35.54 -50.80
N ASN A 726 13.47 34.45 -51.33
CA ASN A 726 14.88 33.99 -51.45
C ASN A 726 15.52 33.41 -50.16
N GLY A 727 16.18 32.27 -50.24
CA GLY A 727 16.69 31.47 -51.36
C GLY A 727 17.48 30.28 -50.81
N SER A 728 17.45 29.30 -51.58
CA SER A 728 18.45 28.39 -52.16
C SER A 728 19.34 27.60 -51.19
N GLY A 729 19.58 26.38 -51.38
CA GLY A 729 19.83 25.41 -52.37
C GLY A 729 19.88 24.03 -51.80
N GLY A 730 19.45 23.00 -52.36
CA GLY A 730 19.89 22.30 -53.54
C GLY A 730 20.74 21.12 -53.08
N VAL A 731 20.64 19.90 -53.49
CA VAL A 731 20.43 19.22 -54.75
C VAL A 731 20.37 17.70 -54.49
N THR A 732 19.44 17.01 -55.12
CA THR A 732 19.41 15.75 -55.92
C THR A 732 19.86 14.46 -55.23
N GLY A 733 19.28 13.32 -55.53
CA GLY A 733 18.41 12.78 -56.54
C GLY A 733 18.18 11.30 -56.30
N SER A 734 17.06 10.92 -56.61
CA SER A 734 16.53 9.98 -57.62
C SER A 734 16.97 8.55 -57.59
N GLY A 735 16.01 7.69 -57.51
CA GLY A 735 15.49 6.73 -58.42
C GLY A 735 15.58 5.34 -57.81
N GLY A 736 14.67 4.48 -57.89
CA GLY A 736 13.62 4.11 -58.79
C GLY A 736 13.42 2.62 -58.69
N VAL A 737 12.23 2.21 -58.47
CA VAL A 737 11.39 1.16 -59.03
C VAL A 737 12.00 -0.17 -59.51
N ALA A 738 11.48 -1.33 -59.03
CA ALA A 738 10.68 -2.35 -59.74
C ALA A 738 10.94 -3.77 -59.19
N SER A 739 9.91 -4.38 -58.75
CA SER A 739 9.19 -5.60 -59.12
C SER A 739 9.97 -6.80 -59.70
N ALA A 740 9.69 -7.94 -59.15
CA ALA A 740 9.06 -9.15 -59.74
C ALA A 740 9.72 -10.49 -59.38
N SER A 741 8.91 -11.31 -58.73
CA SER A 741 8.48 -12.68 -59.03
C SER A 741 9.54 -13.78 -59.21
N GLY A 742 9.26 -14.90 -58.49
CA GLY A 742 9.20 -16.20 -59.11
C GLY A 742 10.14 -17.27 -58.61
N GLY A 743 9.58 -18.35 -58.08
CA GLY A 743 9.99 -19.67 -58.50
C GLY A 743 10.66 -20.61 -57.47
N SER A 744 9.84 -21.41 -56.83
CA SER A 744 9.93 -22.87 -56.55
C SER A 744 11.25 -23.64 -56.80
N SER A 745 11.62 -24.48 -55.80
CA SER A 745 11.64 -25.96 -55.88
C SER A 745 12.67 -26.58 -54.95
N SER A 746 12.20 -27.53 -54.17
CA SER A 746 12.97 -28.61 -53.54
C SER A 746 13.36 -29.63 -54.63
N PRO A 747 14.14 -30.74 -54.44
CA PRO A 747 14.41 -31.54 -53.23
C PRO A 747 15.81 -32.23 -53.16
N GLY A 748 16.01 -33.03 -52.10
CA GLY A 748 16.79 -34.26 -52.16
C GLY A 748 17.93 -34.40 -51.19
N LYS A 749 17.75 -35.18 -50.22
CA LYS A 749 18.12 -36.58 -49.81
C LYS A 749 19.60 -36.92 -49.65
N THR A 750 19.79 -37.65 -48.52
CA THR A 750 20.77 -38.73 -48.22
C THR A 750 22.14 -38.29 -47.78
N GLY A 751 22.77 -38.84 -46.79
CA GLY A 751 22.68 -40.08 -46.08
C GLY A 751 23.86 -40.26 -45.12
N SER A 752 23.67 -41.02 -44.11
CA SER A 752 24.49 -42.04 -43.42
C SER A 752 25.90 -41.75 -42.89
N GLY A 753 26.07 -42.03 -41.64
CA GLY A 753 27.05 -43.02 -41.18
C GLY A 753 28.18 -42.54 -40.28
N GLY A 754 28.33 -43.19 -39.17
CA GLY A 754 29.58 -43.48 -38.56
C GLY A 754 29.78 -43.13 -37.07
N ALA A 755 29.72 -44.14 -36.28
CA ALA A 755 30.07 -44.19 -34.84
C ALA A 755 31.58 -43.98 -34.57
N SER A 756 31.95 -43.45 -33.41
CA SER A 756 32.75 -44.14 -32.38
C SER A 756 33.28 -43.19 -31.29
N SER A 757 32.94 -43.51 -30.07
CA SER A 757 33.69 -43.59 -28.80
C SER A 757 34.83 -42.61 -28.50
N SER A 758 34.81 -41.91 -27.41
CA SER A 758 35.44 -42.22 -26.12
C SER A 758 35.59 -41.05 -25.15
N SER A 759 35.09 -41.24 -23.98
CA SER A 759 35.65 -40.92 -22.65
C SER A 759 36.08 -39.52 -22.29
N GLY A 760 35.49 -39.02 -21.20
CA GLY A 760 36.26 -38.34 -20.15
C GLY A 760 35.74 -37.00 -19.66
N GLY A 761 35.16 -36.94 -18.46
CA GLY A 761 35.34 -35.83 -17.56
C GLY A 761 34.24 -34.83 -17.39
N ALA A 762 33.38 -34.99 -16.39
CA ALA A 762 32.59 -33.98 -15.77
C ALA A 762 33.47 -32.98 -14.99
N PRO A 763 33.06 -31.77 -14.64
CA PRO A 763 31.81 -31.55 -13.88
C PRO A 763 30.94 -30.36 -14.34
N GLY A 764 29.74 -30.54 -14.19
CA GLY A 764 28.56 -29.91 -13.62
C GLY A 764 28.43 -28.38 -13.62
N GLY A 765 27.48 -27.93 -14.37
CA GLY A 765 26.86 -26.63 -14.23
C GLY A 765 25.48 -26.72 -14.84
N SER A 766 24.48 -27.08 -14.07
CA SER A 766 23.08 -27.05 -14.46
C SER A 766 22.58 -25.62 -14.42
N ALA A 767 22.43 -25.03 -15.56
CA ALA A 767 21.58 -23.87 -15.73
C ALA A 767 20.12 -24.36 -15.81
N SER A 768 19.36 -24.16 -14.73
CA SER A 768 17.92 -24.30 -14.75
C SER A 768 17.33 -22.99 -15.26
N ASN A 769 16.87 -22.97 -16.48
CA ASN A 769 15.97 -21.94 -17.00
C ASN A 769 14.60 -22.13 -16.34
N GLY A 770 14.37 -21.41 -15.25
CA GLY A 770 13.05 -21.24 -14.66
C GLY A 770 12.45 -19.90 -15.09
N ALA A 771 11.65 -19.90 -16.12
CA ALA A 771 10.80 -18.77 -16.48
C ALA A 771 9.56 -18.83 -15.58
N SER A 772 9.57 -18.08 -14.48
CA SER A 772 8.40 -17.86 -13.64
C SER A 772 8.03 -16.39 -13.71
N GLY A 773 7.02 -16.11 -14.51
CA GLY A 773 6.40 -14.80 -14.47
C GLY A 773 5.32 -14.74 -13.39
N CYS A 774 4.70 -13.62 -13.23
CA CYS A 774 3.47 -13.41 -12.48
C CYS A 774 2.32 -14.31 -12.99
N ALA A 775 2.65 -15.43 -13.51
CA ALA A 775 1.75 -16.55 -13.68
C ALA A 775 1.70 -17.21 -12.32
N CYS A 776 0.55 -17.14 -11.66
CA CYS A 776 0.23 -17.91 -10.48
C CYS A 776 0.30 -19.40 -10.83
N THR A 777 1.48 -19.92 -11.03
CA THR A 777 1.70 -21.35 -11.23
C THR A 777 2.04 -21.96 -9.89
N VAL A 778 1.05 -22.63 -9.32
CA VAL A 778 1.28 -23.56 -8.22
C VAL A 778 2.03 -24.75 -8.81
N SER A 779 3.27 -24.95 -8.44
CA SER A 779 3.98 -26.19 -8.68
C SER A 779 3.31 -27.28 -7.82
N ALA A 780 2.51 -28.14 -8.46
CA ALA A 780 2.10 -29.41 -7.89
C ALA A 780 3.36 -30.25 -7.74
N SER A 781 3.75 -30.54 -6.51
CA SER A 781 4.72 -31.61 -6.22
C SER A 781 4.04 -32.95 -6.50
N ASP A 782 4.25 -33.51 -7.67
CA ASP A 782 3.94 -34.90 -7.97
C ASP A 782 4.87 -35.81 -7.18
N ALA A 783 4.36 -36.37 -6.13
CA ALA A 783 4.94 -37.56 -5.51
C ALA A 783 4.49 -38.77 -6.35
N ASP A 784 5.33 -39.18 -7.28
CA ASP A 784 5.24 -40.46 -8.00
C ASP A 784 5.46 -41.60 -7.00
N VAL A 785 4.38 -42.28 -6.67
CA VAL A 785 4.46 -43.65 -6.07
C VAL A 785 4.01 -44.62 -7.14
N ARG A 786 4.93 -45.14 -7.92
CA ARG A 786 4.74 -46.40 -8.67
C ARG A 786 5.31 -47.54 -7.87
N GLY A 787 4.47 -48.41 -7.38
CA GLY A 787 4.83 -49.76 -6.93
C GLY A 787 3.80 -50.77 -7.38
N PRO A 788 4.21 -51.99 -7.76
CA PRO A 788 3.35 -52.89 -8.54
C PRO A 788 2.41 -53.70 -7.65
N MET A 789 1.23 -54.00 -8.25
CA MET A 789 0.28 -55.01 -7.79
C MET A 789 0.94 -56.41 -7.69
N LEU A 790 0.67 -57.11 -6.60
CA LEU A 790 0.28 -58.53 -6.61
C LEU A 790 -0.38 -58.95 -5.27
N GLY A 791 -1.55 -59.30 -5.32
CA GLY A 791 -2.42 -60.38 -4.93
C GLY A 791 -2.47 -60.96 -3.50
N ALA A 792 -3.70 -61.19 -3.10
CA ALA A 792 -4.24 -62.24 -2.27
C ALA A 792 -4.70 -61.92 -0.85
N LEU A 793 -5.98 -61.79 -0.70
CA LEU A 793 -6.98 -62.58 0.07
C LEU A 793 -6.68 -63.01 1.51
N LEU A 794 -7.68 -62.68 2.39
CA LEU A 794 -8.22 -63.40 3.56
C LEU A 794 -7.62 -63.11 4.95
N GLY A 795 -8.54 -62.73 5.84
CA GLY A 795 -8.52 -63.29 7.19
C GLY A 795 -8.99 -62.38 8.30
N LEU A 796 -10.19 -62.61 8.74
CA LEU A 796 -10.86 -62.20 9.98
C LEU A 796 -9.99 -62.20 11.23
N GLY A 797 -10.32 -61.31 12.20
CA GLY A 797 -10.01 -61.61 13.57
C GLY A 797 -10.15 -60.45 14.56
N LEU A 798 -11.29 -60.32 15.18
CA LEU A 798 -11.50 -59.64 16.46
C LEU A 798 -10.45 -60.08 17.50
N VAL A 799 -10.04 -59.22 18.49
CA VAL A 799 -10.28 -59.46 19.91
C VAL A 799 -9.72 -58.29 20.76
N VAL A 800 -10.52 -57.82 21.65
CA VAL A 800 -10.40 -56.95 22.79
C VAL A 800 -9.46 -57.51 23.84
N ARG A 801 -8.64 -56.72 24.56
CA ARG A 801 -8.56 -56.70 26.01
C ARG A 801 -7.49 -55.78 26.63
N ARG A 802 -7.95 -55.07 27.62
CA ARG A 802 -7.37 -54.33 28.74
C ARG A 802 -6.30 -55.10 29.53
N ARG A 803 -5.34 -54.36 30.14
CA ARG A 803 -4.96 -54.31 31.59
C ARG A 803 -3.60 -53.63 31.77
N ARG A 804 -3.49 -52.50 32.48
CA ARG A 804 -3.33 -52.17 33.92
C ARG A 804 -2.06 -52.67 34.58
N ARG A 805 -1.36 -51.68 35.28
CA ARG A 805 -0.52 -51.73 36.50
C ARG A 805 0.98 -51.95 36.26
N ARG A 806 1.93 -51.29 36.98
CA ARG A 806 2.04 -50.70 38.31
C ARG A 806 3.36 -49.91 38.40
N SER A 807 3.39 -48.86 39.24
CA SER A 807 4.57 -48.26 39.89
C SER A 807 5.10 -49.16 41.02
N PRO A 808 6.32 -48.88 41.59
CA PRO A 808 6.50 -48.09 42.78
C PRO A 808 7.84 -47.30 42.86
N ALA A 809 7.97 -46.15 43.49
CA ALA A 809 7.97 -45.69 44.85
C ALA A 809 9.39 -45.56 45.48
N ASN A 810 9.69 -44.42 46.00
CA ASN A 810 10.07 -43.96 47.32
C ASN A 810 11.31 -43.03 47.24
N ALA A 811 11.54 -41.98 47.98
CA ALA A 811 11.14 -41.38 49.24
C ALA A 811 11.93 -40.05 49.30
N GLY A 812 11.59 -38.98 49.84
CA GLY A 812 11.22 -38.58 51.17
C GLY A 812 11.65 -37.16 51.40
N GLY A 813 10.90 -36.43 52.19
CA GLY A 813 11.34 -35.49 53.21
C GLY A 813 10.90 -34.03 53.09
N GLN A 814 9.75 -33.76 53.72
CA GLN A 814 9.43 -32.86 54.83
C GLN A 814 9.53 -31.31 54.66
N ARG A 815 8.26 -30.74 54.80
CA ARG A 815 7.80 -29.58 55.63
C ARG A 815 8.31 -28.18 55.22
N SER A 816 7.45 -27.15 55.13
CA SER A 816 6.42 -26.68 56.07
C SER A 816 5.55 -25.60 55.41
N ARG A 817 4.39 -25.49 56.00
CA ARG A 817 3.21 -24.65 55.80
C ARG A 817 3.41 -23.13 55.99
N ARG A 818 2.66 -22.32 55.24
CA ARG A 818 1.61 -21.34 55.73
C ARG A 818 1.15 -20.53 54.50
N ALA A 819 -0.08 -20.61 54.10
CA ALA A 819 -1.32 -19.99 54.57
C ALA A 819 -1.56 -18.56 53.99
N VAL A 820 -2.62 -18.50 53.18
CA VAL A 820 -3.36 -17.38 52.58
C VAL A 820 -3.86 -16.39 53.67
N PRO A 821 -4.19 -15.11 53.36
CA PRO A 821 -5.49 -14.80 52.78
C PRO A 821 -5.53 -13.59 51.80
N ALA A 822 -6.46 -13.61 50.87
CA ALA A 822 -7.15 -12.46 50.30
C ALA A 822 -8.19 -11.94 51.35
N PRO A 823 -8.96 -10.87 51.18
CA PRO A 823 -9.17 -9.94 50.03
C PRO A 823 -9.32 -8.47 50.48
N ARG A 824 -9.25 -7.54 49.60
CA ARG A 824 -10.27 -6.49 49.35
C ARG A 824 -9.87 -5.63 48.14
#